data_c1d3019c1aa8c69a55010f4dd3f4fe83
#
_entry.id   c1d3019c1aa8c69a55010f4dd3f4fe83
#
_cell.length_a   1.000
_cell.length_b   1.000
_cell.length_c   1.000
_cell.angle_alpha   90.00
_cell.angle_beta   90.00
_cell.angle_gamma   90.00
#
_symmetry.space_group_name_H-M   'P 1'
#
loop_
_entity.id
_entity.type
_entity.pdbx_description
1 polymer ?
#
loop_
_entity_poly.entity_id
_entity_poly.type
_entity_poly.pdbx_seq_one_letter_code
_entity_poly.pdbx_strand_id
1 'polypeptide(L)'
;YIGRIDQQVKVRGYRIELSEIEVQLAQLSEVQDAAVTAVKDKGGNTAIAAYVTPETADIEVLKSALRETLPDYMIPAFWVTLSELPVTANGKVDRKALPEPDIEAGSGEYKAPTTDMEELLAGIWQDVLGMSEVGVTDNFFSLGGDSIKGIQMASRLNQHGWKLEMKDLFQHPTIEELTQYVERAEGKQADQGPVEGEVILTPIQRWFFEKNFTNKHHWNQSVMLHAKKGFDPERVEKTLQALIEHHDALRMVYREENGDIVQVYKPIGESKVSFEIVDLYGSDEEMLRSQIKLLANKLQSSLDLRNGPLLKAEQYRTEAGDHLLIAVHHLVVDGVSWRILLEDFASGYMQAEKEESLVFPQKTNSFKDWAEELAAFSQSAHLLQQAEYWSQIAAEQVSPLPKDCETEQRIVKDTSSVLCELTAEDTKHLLTDVHQPYGTEINDILLSALGLTMKEWTKGAKIGINLEGHGREDIIPNVNISRTVGWFTAQYPVVLDISDADASAVIKTVKENLRRIPDKGVGYGILRYFTETAETKGFTPEISFNYLGQFDSEVKTDFFEPSAFDMGRQVSGESEALYALSFSGMIRNGRFVLSCSYNEKEFERATVEEQMERFKENLLMLIRHCTEKEDKEFTPSDFSAEDLEMDEMGDIFDMLEENLK
;
A
#
# COMPACT_ATOMS: atom_id res chain seq x y z
N TYR A 1 -37.49 -10.55 15.83
CA TYR A 1 -36.49 -11.45 15.24
C TYR A 1 -36.42 -12.66 16.19
N ILE A 2 -36.97 -13.78 15.78
CA ILE A 2 -36.88 -15.05 16.52
C ILE A 2 -35.62 -15.71 15.95
N GLY A 3 -34.60 -15.93 16.79
CA GLY A 3 -33.33 -16.51 16.41
C GLY A 3 -33.49 -17.84 15.65
N ARG A 4 -32.50 -18.18 14.80
CA ARG A 4 -32.43 -19.43 14.02
C ARG A 4 -32.46 -20.66 14.98
N ILE A 5 -33.11 -21.73 14.52
CA ILE A 5 -33.23 -23.01 15.24
C ILE A 5 -31.96 -23.86 15.07
N ASP A 6 -31.15 -23.59 14.06
CA ASP A 6 -29.86 -24.22 13.80
C ASP A 6 -28.74 -23.48 14.54
N GLN A 7 -27.96 -24.19 15.31
CA GLN A 7 -26.85 -23.66 16.13
C GLN A 7 -25.63 -23.26 15.30
N GLN A 8 -25.84 -22.92 14.03
CA GLN A 8 -24.80 -22.49 13.13
C GLN A 8 -24.39 -21.06 13.42
N VAL A 9 -23.08 -20.82 13.50
CA VAL A 9 -22.48 -19.51 13.72
C VAL A 9 -21.51 -19.19 12.61
N LYS A 10 -21.34 -17.90 12.31
CA LYS A 10 -20.32 -17.45 11.37
C LYS A 10 -19.11 -16.95 12.16
N VAL A 11 -17.98 -17.66 12.09
CA VAL A 11 -16.72 -17.34 12.77
C VAL A 11 -15.66 -17.14 11.72
N ARG A 12 -15.03 -15.96 11.68
CA ARG A 12 -13.98 -15.60 10.69
C ARG A 12 -14.37 -15.91 9.23
N GLY A 13 -15.66 -15.73 8.88
CA GLY A 13 -16.17 -16.02 7.54
C GLY A 13 -16.72 -17.44 7.34
N TYR A 14 -16.32 -18.40 8.14
CA TYR A 14 -16.76 -19.80 8.06
C TYR A 14 -18.09 -20.02 8.75
N ARG A 15 -18.98 -20.78 8.10
CA ARG A 15 -20.22 -21.24 8.68
C ARG A 15 -19.95 -22.54 9.46
N ILE A 16 -19.98 -22.45 10.77
CA ILE A 16 -19.57 -23.54 11.67
C ILE A 16 -20.79 -24.08 12.37
N GLU A 17 -20.95 -25.40 12.36
CA GLU A 17 -21.87 -26.12 13.22
C GLU A 17 -21.21 -26.38 14.57
N LEU A 18 -21.54 -25.62 15.59
CA LEU A 18 -20.96 -25.78 16.93
C LEU A 18 -21.16 -27.21 17.48
N SER A 19 -22.25 -27.87 17.07
CA SER A 19 -22.54 -29.26 17.40
C SER A 19 -21.54 -30.27 16.82
N GLU A 20 -20.90 -29.97 15.69
CA GLU A 20 -19.87 -30.84 15.10
C GLU A 20 -18.62 -30.86 16.01
N ILE A 21 -18.22 -29.70 16.53
CA ILE A 21 -17.11 -29.60 17.48
C ILE A 21 -17.46 -30.31 18.80
N GLU A 22 -18.70 -30.16 19.29
CA GLU A 22 -19.19 -30.87 20.49
C GLU A 22 -19.11 -32.39 20.33
N VAL A 23 -19.49 -32.90 19.14
CA VAL A 23 -19.44 -34.34 18.83
C VAL A 23 -17.99 -34.86 18.81
N GLN A 24 -17.06 -34.11 18.22
CA GLN A 24 -15.65 -34.49 18.20
C GLN A 24 -15.04 -34.47 19.59
N LEU A 25 -15.34 -33.45 20.41
CA LEU A 25 -14.91 -33.38 21.81
C LEU A 25 -15.45 -34.53 22.64
N ALA A 26 -16.71 -34.90 22.45
CA ALA A 26 -17.35 -36.01 23.19
C ALA A 26 -16.79 -37.40 22.82
N GLN A 27 -16.03 -37.54 21.73
CA GLN A 27 -15.36 -38.79 21.35
C GLN A 27 -14.00 -38.97 22.05
N LEU A 28 -13.45 -37.91 22.63
CA LEU A 28 -12.16 -37.96 23.33
C LEU A 28 -12.33 -38.57 24.73
N SER A 29 -11.46 -39.48 25.09
CA SER A 29 -11.50 -40.20 26.36
C SER A 29 -11.33 -39.33 27.60
N GLU A 30 -10.71 -38.18 27.45
CA GLU A 30 -10.45 -37.18 28.48
C GLU A 30 -11.63 -36.24 28.73
N VAL A 31 -12.68 -36.27 27.90
CA VAL A 31 -13.86 -35.41 27.98
C VAL A 31 -15.07 -36.22 28.45
N GLN A 32 -15.72 -35.74 29.54
CA GLN A 32 -16.98 -36.34 30.03
C GLN A 32 -18.19 -35.68 29.36
N ASP A 33 -18.20 -34.34 29.34
CA ASP A 33 -19.22 -33.55 28.67
C ASP A 33 -18.56 -32.35 28.02
N ALA A 34 -19.12 -31.89 26.89
CA ALA A 34 -18.67 -30.69 26.17
C ALA A 34 -19.85 -29.81 25.75
N ALA A 35 -19.64 -28.51 25.75
CA ALA A 35 -20.53 -27.53 25.16
C ALA A 35 -19.72 -26.47 24.41
N VAL A 36 -20.21 -26.06 23.26
CA VAL A 36 -19.52 -25.05 22.41
C VAL A 36 -20.47 -23.88 22.15
N THR A 37 -19.96 -22.67 22.29
CA THR A 37 -20.72 -21.43 22.06
C THR A 37 -19.95 -20.44 21.24
N ALA A 38 -20.66 -19.52 20.60
CA ALA A 38 -20.04 -18.36 19.97
C ALA A 38 -19.98 -17.20 20.96
N VAL A 39 -18.82 -16.59 21.10
CA VAL A 39 -18.55 -15.42 21.96
C VAL A 39 -17.98 -14.28 21.15
N LYS A 40 -17.97 -13.05 21.69
CA LYS A 40 -17.30 -11.92 21.07
C LYS A 40 -15.92 -11.75 21.70
N ASP A 41 -14.88 -11.67 20.84
CA ASP A 41 -13.53 -11.32 21.26
C ASP A 41 -13.39 -9.81 21.58
N LYS A 42 -12.23 -9.34 22.02
CA LYS A 42 -11.96 -7.92 22.32
C LYS A 42 -12.17 -6.99 21.12
N GLY A 43 -11.97 -7.50 19.90
CA GLY A 43 -12.19 -6.77 18.65
C GLY A 43 -13.65 -6.77 18.17
N GLY A 44 -14.56 -7.43 18.93
CA GLY A 44 -15.97 -7.56 18.55
C GLY A 44 -16.24 -8.66 17.53
N ASN A 45 -15.23 -9.46 17.12
CA ASN A 45 -15.39 -10.57 16.21
C ASN A 45 -16.02 -11.77 16.89
N THR A 46 -16.71 -12.61 16.10
CA THR A 46 -17.27 -13.86 16.64
C THR A 46 -16.15 -14.92 16.71
N ALA A 47 -15.98 -15.53 17.87
CA ALA A 47 -15.03 -16.62 18.12
C ALA A 47 -15.74 -17.81 18.79
N ILE A 48 -15.11 -18.97 18.76
CA ILE A 48 -15.64 -20.20 19.34
C ILE A 48 -15.07 -20.38 20.75
N ALA A 49 -15.96 -20.64 21.73
CA ALA A 49 -15.58 -21.02 23.08
C ALA A 49 -16.04 -22.46 23.38
N ALA A 50 -15.13 -23.32 23.79
CA ALA A 50 -15.42 -24.67 24.26
C ALA A 50 -15.41 -24.74 25.81
N TYR A 51 -16.41 -25.41 26.37
CA TYR A 51 -16.55 -25.72 27.77
C TYR A 51 -16.50 -27.21 27.91
N VAL A 52 -15.54 -27.72 28.67
CA VAL A 52 -15.32 -29.17 28.81
C VAL A 52 -15.26 -29.61 30.27
N THR A 53 -15.68 -30.82 30.54
CA THR A 53 -15.52 -31.47 31.84
C THR A 53 -14.67 -32.76 31.68
N PRO A 54 -13.90 -33.17 32.69
CA PRO A 54 -13.75 -32.57 34.03
C PRO A 54 -12.83 -31.34 34.03
N GLU A 55 -12.79 -30.60 35.14
CA GLU A 55 -11.91 -29.44 35.36
C GLU A 55 -10.40 -29.78 35.18
N THR A 56 -10.04 -31.06 35.24
CA THR A 56 -8.67 -31.56 35.06
C THR A 56 -8.33 -31.92 33.62
N ALA A 57 -9.21 -31.65 32.66
CA ALA A 57 -8.93 -31.92 31.24
C ALA A 57 -7.76 -31.08 30.73
N ASP A 58 -6.83 -31.71 30.02
CA ASP A 58 -5.68 -31.02 29.42
C ASP A 58 -6.07 -30.41 28.07
N ILE A 59 -6.19 -29.08 28.06
CA ILE A 59 -6.63 -28.31 26.88
C ILE A 59 -5.71 -28.52 25.69
N GLU A 60 -4.40 -28.63 25.87
CA GLU A 60 -3.46 -28.80 24.75
C GLU A 60 -3.57 -30.18 24.10
N VAL A 61 -3.85 -31.20 24.89
CA VAL A 61 -4.16 -32.55 24.38
C VAL A 61 -5.45 -32.52 23.57
N LEU A 62 -6.50 -31.84 24.07
CA LEU A 62 -7.78 -31.71 23.37
C LEU A 62 -7.66 -30.93 22.07
N LYS A 63 -6.91 -29.82 22.06
CA LYS A 63 -6.63 -29.04 20.85
C LYS A 63 -5.90 -29.89 19.80
N SER A 64 -4.86 -30.62 20.20
CA SER A 64 -4.10 -31.51 19.30
C SER A 64 -4.98 -32.57 18.69
N ALA A 65 -5.84 -33.19 19.49
CA ALA A 65 -6.76 -34.23 19.00
C ALA A 65 -7.82 -33.66 18.04
N LEU A 66 -8.34 -32.46 18.30
CA LEU A 66 -9.28 -31.82 17.37
C LEU A 66 -8.61 -31.44 16.04
N ARG A 67 -7.35 -30.99 16.04
CA ARG A 67 -6.60 -30.67 14.81
C ARG A 67 -6.40 -31.89 13.88
N GLU A 68 -6.49 -33.10 14.39
CA GLU A 68 -6.43 -34.33 13.56
C GLU A 68 -7.75 -34.59 12.81
N THR A 69 -8.86 -34.00 13.26
CA THR A 69 -10.21 -34.34 12.76
C THR A 69 -11.01 -33.14 12.25
N LEU A 70 -10.64 -31.93 12.66
CA LEU A 70 -11.32 -30.69 12.29
C LEU A 70 -10.35 -29.68 11.69
N PRO A 71 -10.81 -28.88 10.72
CA PRO A 71 -10.04 -27.76 10.20
C PRO A 71 -9.71 -26.73 11.29
N ASP A 72 -8.59 -26.00 11.14
CA ASP A 72 -8.11 -25.03 12.15
C ASP A 72 -9.13 -23.94 12.51
N TYR A 73 -9.97 -23.51 11.56
CA TYR A 73 -11.03 -22.52 11.81
C TYR A 73 -12.18 -23.03 12.71
N MET A 74 -12.29 -24.34 12.92
CA MET A 74 -13.25 -24.97 13.84
C MET A 74 -12.66 -25.23 15.23
N ILE A 75 -11.35 -25.08 15.41
CA ILE A 75 -10.72 -25.24 16.72
C ILE A 75 -11.13 -24.06 17.63
N PRO A 76 -11.70 -24.36 18.83
CA PRO A 76 -12.14 -23.30 19.74
C PRO A 76 -10.98 -22.37 20.15
N ALA A 77 -11.21 -21.07 20.04
CA ALA A 77 -10.24 -20.05 20.45
C ALA A 77 -10.19 -19.90 21.98
N PHE A 78 -11.33 -20.11 22.64
CA PHE A 78 -11.45 -20.00 24.11
C PHE A 78 -11.82 -21.34 24.71
N TRP A 79 -11.20 -21.67 25.83
CA TRP A 79 -11.41 -22.93 26.53
C TRP A 79 -11.68 -22.69 28.01
N VAL A 80 -12.73 -23.36 28.54
CA VAL A 80 -13.10 -23.30 29.94
C VAL A 80 -13.28 -24.72 30.42
N THR A 81 -12.52 -25.14 31.42
CA THR A 81 -12.70 -26.42 32.09
C THR A 81 -13.61 -26.24 33.29
N LEU A 82 -14.58 -27.11 33.45
CA LEU A 82 -15.59 -27.06 34.51
C LEU A 82 -15.67 -28.41 35.24
N SER A 83 -16.05 -28.40 36.49
CA SER A 83 -16.35 -29.65 37.23
C SER A 83 -17.61 -30.32 36.71
N GLU A 84 -18.61 -29.54 36.29
CA GLU A 84 -19.86 -30.00 35.67
C GLU A 84 -20.46 -28.89 34.80
N LEU A 85 -21.11 -29.24 33.67
CA LEU A 85 -21.82 -28.28 32.84
C LEU A 85 -23.16 -27.88 33.51
N PRO A 86 -23.54 -26.60 33.47
CA PRO A 86 -24.85 -26.16 33.97
C PRO A 86 -25.96 -26.75 33.08
N VAL A 87 -27.00 -27.30 33.73
CA VAL A 87 -28.13 -27.90 33.02
C VAL A 87 -29.46 -27.22 33.39
N THR A 88 -30.36 -27.14 32.43
CA THR A 88 -31.71 -26.65 32.62
C THR A 88 -32.56 -27.69 33.42
N ALA A 89 -33.74 -27.31 33.93
CA ALA A 89 -34.67 -28.19 34.58
C ALA A 89 -35.08 -29.44 33.77
N ASN A 90 -34.85 -29.41 32.45
CA ASN A 90 -35.15 -30.53 31.55
C ASN A 90 -33.90 -31.37 31.21
N GLY A 91 -32.79 -31.17 31.90
CA GLY A 91 -31.54 -31.95 31.72
C GLY A 91 -30.73 -31.60 30.46
N LYS A 92 -30.99 -30.48 29.79
CA LYS A 92 -30.17 -29.97 28.67
C LYS A 92 -29.17 -28.94 29.17
N VAL A 93 -28.02 -28.84 28.52
CA VAL A 93 -27.01 -27.83 28.86
C VAL A 93 -27.61 -26.41 28.78
N ASP A 94 -27.50 -25.67 29.87
CA ASP A 94 -27.90 -24.27 29.93
C ASP A 94 -26.76 -23.36 29.47
N ARG A 95 -26.70 -23.12 28.14
CA ARG A 95 -25.66 -22.29 27.55
C ARG A 95 -25.66 -20.83 28.01
N LYS A 96 -26.79 -20.34 28.61
CA LYS A 96 -26.86 -18.99 29.19
C LYS A 96 -26.23 -18.90 30.58
N ALA A 97 -26.13 -20.02 31.26
CA ALA A 97 -25.51 -20.13 32.57
C ALA A 97 -24.03 -20.51 32.54
N LEU A 98 -23.47 -20.72 31.33
CA LEU A 98 -22.04 -20.92 31.18
C LEU A 98 -21.28 -19.66 31.58
N PRO A 99 -20.13 -19.76 32.28
CA PRO A 99 -19.32 -18.62 32.63
C PRO A 99 -18.76 -17.92 31.36
N GLU A 100 -18.58 -16.62 31.43
CA GLU A 100 -17.89 -15.91 30.36
C GLU A 100 -16.45 -16.45 30.26
N PRO A 101 -15.97 -16.83 29.06
CA PRO A 101 -14.60 -17.27 28.91
C PRO A 101 -13.65 -16.10 29.17
N ASP A 102 -12.46 -16.39 29.64
CA ASP A 102 -11.43 -15.38 29.80
C ASP A 102 -10.95 -14.92 28.41
N ILE A 103 -11.50 -13.80 27.98
CA ILE A 103 -11.19 -13.20 26.66
C ILE A 103 -9.73 -12.67 26.62
N GLU A 104 -9.05 -12.58 27.76
CA GLU A 104 -7.63 -12.23 27.81
C GLU A 104 -6.72 -13.40 27.39
N ALA A 105 -7.21 -14.63 27.48
CA ALA A 105 -6.48 -15.84 27.15
C ALA A 105 -6.67 -16.38 25.72
N GLY A 106 -7.46 -15.74 24.85
CA GLY A 106 -7.98 -16.35 23.64
C GLY A 106 -7.96 -15.54 22.34
N SER A 107 -6.99 -14.69 22.10
CA SER A 107 -6.63 -14.34 20.70
C SER A 107 -5.86 -15.52 20.12
N GLY A 108 -6.04 -15.87 18.82
CA GLY A 108 -5.32 -16.99 18.19
C GLY A 108 -3.86 -16.99 18.64
N GLU A 109 -3.34 -18.14 19.07
CA GLU A 109 -2.12 -18.28 19.90
C GLU A 109 -1.12 -17.17 19.64
N TYR A 110 -1.13 -16.12 20.49
CA TYR A 110 -0.01 -15.18 20.54
C TYR A 110 1.21 -16.01 20.92
N LYS A 111 2.01 -16.33 19.93
CA LYS A 111 3.30 -16.96 20.15
C LYS A 111 4.32 -15.85 20.31
N ALA A 112 4.75 -15.63 21.54
CA ALA A 112 5.75 -14.61 21.84
C ALA A 112 7.06 -14.90 21.11
N PRO A 113 7.81 -13.87 20.70
CA PRO A 113 9.17 -14.01 20.22
C PRO A 113 10.03 -14.74 21.27
N THR A 114 10.89 -15.66 20.82
CA THR A 114 11.74 -16.50 21.68
C THR A 114 13.22 -16.36 21.36
N THR A 115 13.56 -15.79 20.20
CA THR A 115 14.94 -15.54 19.79
C THR A 115 15.18 -14.05 19.59
N ASP A 116 16.43 -13.60 19.70
CA ASP A 116 16.82 -12.20 19.48
C ASP A 116 16.35 -11.67 18.11
N MET A 117 16.33 -12.54 17.08
CA MET A 117 15.87 -12.18 15.74
C MET A 117 14.34 -12.03 15.68
N GLU A 118 13.61 -12.94 16.33
CA GLU A 118 12.15 -12.81 16.43
C GLU A 118 11.75 -11.58 17.21
N GLU A 119 12.46 -11.24 18.30
CA GLU A 119 12.23 -10.02 19.08
C GLU A 119 12.48 -8.77 18.23
N LEU A 120 13.57 -8.76 17.45
CA LEU A 120 13.89 -7.66 16.56
C LEU A 120 12.80 -7.47 15.48
N LEU A 121 12.41 -8.56 14.80
CA LEU A 121 11.38 -8.50 13.77
C LEU A 121 10.02 -8.10 14.35
N ALA A 122 9.63 -8.64 15.49
CA ALA A 122 8.36 -8.29 16.15
C ALA A 122 8.33 -6.80 16.54
N GLY A 123 9.42 -6.27 17.08
CA GLY A 123 9.54 -4.85 17.37
C GLY A 123 9.43 -3.96 16.12
N ILE A 124 10.11 -4.35 15.04
CA ILE A 124 10.03 -3.64 13.76
C ILE A 124 8.59 -3.70 13.19
N TRP A 125 7.93 -4.85 13.26
CA TRP A 125 6.54 -5.00 12.77
C TRP A 125 5.57 -4.17 13.60
N GLN A 126 5.69 -4.18 14.93
CA GLN A 126 4.88 -3.34 15.83
C GLN A 126 4.96 -1.87 15.40
N ASP A 127 6.17 -1.39 15.18
CA ASP A 127 6.42 -0.01 14.78
C ASP A 127 5.85 0.31 13.38
N VAL A 128 6.10 -0.56 12.39
CA VAL A 128 5.69 -0.33 10.99
C VAL A 128 4.18 -0.50 10.80
N LEU A 129 3.58 -1.44 11.52
CA LEU A 129 2.14 -1.73 11.42
C LEU A 129 1.31 -0.86 12.39
N GLY A 130 1.96 -0.17 13.35
CA GLY A 130 1.29 0.63 14.38
C GLY A 130 0.54 -0.21 15.40
N MET A 131 1.05 -1.41 15.72
CA MET A 131 0.44 -2.37 16.63
C MET A 131 1.15 -2.40 17.98
N SER A 132 0.41 -2.64 19.06
CA SER A 132 1.01 -2.76 20.40
C SER A 132 1.67 -4.10 20.65
N GLU A 133 1.27 -5.15 19.92
CA GLU A 133 1.75 -6.52 20.09
C GLU A 133 1.64 -7.28 18.77
N VAL A 134 2.67 -8.08 18.42
CA VAL A 134 2.74 -8.92 17.23
C VAL A 134 3.34 -10.27 17.63
N GLY A 135 2.62 -11.36 17.33
CA GLY A 135 3.09 -12.73 17.54
C GLY A 135 3.93 -13.24 16.36
N VAL A 136 4.79 -14.24 16.60
CA VAL A 136 5.67 -14.77 15.53
C VAL A 136 4.93 -15.53 14.44
N THR A 137 3.71 -15.98 14.70
CA THR A 137 2.83 -16.68 13.74
C THR A 137 1.83 -15.75 13.03
N ASP A 138 1.83 -14.46 13.37
CA ASP A 138 0.98 -13.49 12.71
C ASP A 138 1.44 -13.25 11.27
N ASN A 139 0.48 -13.11 10.36
CA ASN A 139 0.77 -12.83 8.96
C ASN A 139 0.83 -11.31 8.71
N PHE A 140 1.95 -10.84 8.16
CA PHE A 140 2.23 -9.42 7.89
C PHE A 140 1.10 -8.71 7.13
N PHE A 141 0.63 -9.32 6.05
CA PHE A 141 -0.41 -8.75 5.20
C PHE A 141 -1.79 -8.76 5.87
N SER A 142 -2.07 -9.81 6.65
CA SER A 142 -3.30 -9.89 7.44
C SER A 142 -3.38 -8.84 8.56
N LEU A 143 -2.22 -8.37 9.02
CA LEU A 143 -2.10 -7.27 9.98
C LEU A 143 -2.16 -5.88 9.32
N GLY A 144 -2.40 -5.81 8.01
CA GLY A 144 -2.47 -4.57 7.25
C GLY A 144 -1.13 -4.09 6.70
N GLY A 145 -0.18 -5.02 6.53
CA GLY A 145 1.05 -4.80 5.77
C GLY A 145 0.79 -4.71 4.27
N ASP A 146 1.60 -3.94 3.60
CA ASP A 146 1.63 -3.80 2.13
C ASP A 146 3.09 -3.71 1.64
N SER A 147 3.29 -3.58 0.33
CA SER A 147 4.64 -3.50 -0.26
C SER A 147 5.45 -2.34 0.31
N ILE A 148 4.81 -1.21 0.61
CA ILE A 148 5.48 -0.01 1.12
C ILE A 148 5.91 -0.22 2.57
N LYS A 149 5.03 -0.76 3.40
CA LYS A 149 5.36 -1.16 4.78
C LYS A 149 6.42 -2.25 4.82
N GLY A 150 6.41 -3.16 3.84
CA GLY A 150 7.48 -4.15 3.64
C GLY A 150 8.84 -3.49 3.39
N ILE A 151 8.92 -2.47 2.53
CA ILE A 151 10.14 -1.69 2.32
C ILE A 151 10.59 -0.99 3.60
N GLN A 152 9.68 -0.40 4.38
CA GLN A 152 10.01 0.22 5.67
C GLN A 152 10.57 -0.81 6.65
N MET A 153 9.96 -1.98 6.74
CA MET A 153 10.43 -3.09 7.58
C MET A 153 11.83 -3.53 7.17
N ALA A 154 12.06 -3.80 5.88
CA ALA A 154 13.38 -4.18 5.36
C ALA A 154 14.43 -3.08 5.61
N SER A 155 14.05 -1.80 5.49
CA SER A 155 14.90 -0.66 5.81
C SER A 155 15.31 -0.63 7.27
N ARG A 156 14.36 -0.81 8.20
CA ARG A 156 14.66 -0.84 9.65
C ARG A 156 15.52 -2.03 10.02
N LEU A 157 15.24 -3.20 9.42
CA LEU A 157 16.06 -4.40 9.62
C LEU A 157 17.51 -4.17 9.15
N ASN A 158 17.69 -3.46 8.03
CA ASN A 158 19.02 -3.11 7.51
C ASN A 158 19.81 -2.19 8.44
N GLN A 159 19.14 -1.25 9.12
CA GLN A 159 19.77 -0.39 10.15
C GLN A 159 20.37 -1.20 11.31
N HIS A 160 19.83 -2.39 11.57
CA HIS A 160 20.37 -3.35 12.54
C HIS A 160 21.43 -4.31 11.95
N GLY A 161 21.87 -4.08 10.68
CA GLY A 161 22.90 -4.87 10.00
C GLY A 161 22.39 -6.20 9.44
N TRP A 162 21.08 -6.31 9.19
CA TRP A 162 20.46 -7.46 8.61
C TRP A 162 19.78 -7.13 7.28
N LYS A 163 19.73 -8.07 6.36
CA LYS A 163 19.08 -7.96 5.06
C LYS A 163 17.94 -8.97 4.95
N LEU A 164 16.85 -8.54 4.36
CA LEU A 164 15.74 -9.38 3.92
C LEU A 164 15.34 -8.95 2.52
N GLU A 165 15.16 -9.91 1.62
CA GLU A 165 14.63 -9.63 0.29
C GLU A 165 13.10 -9.56 0.33
N MET A 166 12.52 -8.62 -0.41
CA MET A 166 11.06 -8.42 -0.41
C MET A 166 10.28 -9.65 -0.88
N LYS A 167 10.86 -10.44 -1.81
CA LYS A 167 10.25 -11.70 -2.27
C LYS A 167 10.03 -12.68 -1.12
N ASP A 168 10.98 -12.72 -0.15
CA ASP A 168 10.89 -13.66 0.96
C ASP A 168 9.76 -13.28 1.94
N LEU A 169 9.51 -11.96 2.13
CA LEU A 169 8.34 -11.49 2.90
C LEU A 169 7.01 -11.90 2.24
N PHE A 170 6.94 -11.88 0.90
CA PHE A 170 5.72 -12.30 0.20
C PHE A 170 5.50 -13.82 0.27
N GLN A 171 6.57 -14.61 0.20
CA GLN A 171 6.50 -16.07 0.26
C GLN A 171 6.35 -16.60 1.68
N HIS A 172 6.91 -15.92 2.67
CA HIS A 172 7.00 -16.31 4.07
C HIS A 172 6.50 -15.19 4.99
N PRO A 173 5.21 -14.88 4.98
CA PRO A 173 4.67 -13.67 5.58
C PRO A 173 4.52 -13.73 7.11
N THR A 174 5.16 -14.66 7.81
CA THR A 174 5.18 -14.75 9.27
C THR A 174 6.61 -14.57 9.82
N ILE A 175 6.74 -14.03 11.02
CA ILE A 175 8.08 -13.83 11.64
C ILE A 175 8.80 -15.17 11.80
N GLU A 176 8.10 -16.23 12.22
CA GLU A 176 8.68 -17.56 12.43
C GLU A 176 9.31 -18.12 11.15
N GLU A 177 8.64 -17.99 10.01
CA GLU A 177 9.17 -18.42 8.71
C GLU A 177 10.28 -17.47 8.23
N LEU A 178 10.06 -16.16 8.36
CA LEU A 178 10.92 -15.12 7.82
C LEU A 178 12.34 -15.13 8.44
N THR A 179 12.46 -15.50 9.71
CA THR A 179 13.77 -15.57 10.40
C THR A 179 14.79 -16.43 9.67
N GLN A 180 14.38 -17.42 8.87
CA GLN A 180 15.26 -18.30 8.13
C GLN A 180 15.87 -17.64 6.89
N TYR A 181 15.26 -16.56 6.41
CA TYR A 181 15.65 -15.82 5.20
C TYR A 181 16.34 -14.49 5.52
N VAL A 182 16.45 -14.14 6.81
CA VAL A 182 17.19 -12.96 7.26
C VAL A 182 18.68 -13.27 7.25
N GLU A 183 19.43 -12.54 6.44
CA GLU A 183 20.87 -12.70 6.29
C GLU A 183 21.61 -11.49 6.89
N ARG A 184 22.90 -11.66 7.22
CA ARG A 184 23.74 -10.52 7.52
C ARG A 184 23.88 -9.64 6.29
N ALA A 185 23.68 -8.34 6.45
CA ALA A 185 23.91 -7.38 5.37
C ALA A 185 25.39 -7.41 4.96
N GLU A 186 25.73 -8.28 3.99
CA GLU A 186 27.06 -8.33 3.38
C GLU A 186 27.09 -7.33 2.23
N GLY A 187 27.58 -6.11 2.45
CA GLY A 187 27.72 -5.12 1.40
C GLY A 187 28.71 -4.02 1.77
N LYS A 188 29.30 -3.36 0.77
CA LYS A 188 29.96 -2.10 0.99
C LYS A 188 28.94 -1.16 1.62
N GLN A 189 29.25 -0.70 2.82
CA GLN A 189 28.45 0.35 3.46
C GLN A 189 28.32 1.52 2.48
N ALA A 190 27.12 2.00 2.25
CA ALA A 190 26.89 3.12 1.35
C ALA A 190 27.72 4.33 1.81
N ASP A 191 28.20 5.13 0.86
CA ASP A 191 28.95 6.33 1.19
C ASP A 191 28.07 7.30 1.99
N GLN A 192 28.52 7.65 3.18
CA GLN A 192 27.82 8.57 4.08
C GLN A 192 28.14 10.04 3.78
N GLY A 193 29.09 10.29 2.86
CA GLY A 193 29.46 11.64 2.43
C GLY A 193 28.41 12.31 1.56
N PRO A 194 28.62 13.58 1.22
CA PRO A 194 27.76 14.28 0.26
C PRO A 194 28.00 13.79 -1.15
N VAL A 195 26.91 13.51 -1.86
CA VAL A 195 26.96 13.20 -3.28
C VAL A 195 26.95 14.49 -4.09
N GLU A 196 27.85 14.62 -5.04
CA GLU A 196 28.06 15.82 -5.87
C GLU A 196 28.20 15.47 -7.36
N GLY A 197 28.08 16.48 -8.23
CA GLY A 197 28.29 16.39 -9.67
C GLY A 197 27.06 15.95 -10.43
N GLU A 198 27.29 15.55 -11.68
CA GLU A 198 26.23 15.17 -12.61
C GLU A 198 25.63 13.80 -12.28
N VAL A 199 24.37 13.64 -12.65
CA VAL A 199 23.60 12.40 -12.47
C VAL A 199 22.87 12.08 -13.76
N ILE A 200 22.84 10.82 -14.15
CA ILE A 200 22.08 10.34 -15.31
C ILE A 200 20.58 10.50 -15.02
N LEU A 201 19.82 11.05 -15.97
CA LEU A 201 18.35 11.09 -15.85
C LEU A 201 17.79 9.67 -15.87
N THR A 202 17.03 9.31 -14.84
CA THR A 202 16.30 8.03 -14.79
C THR A 202 15.17 7.97 -15.82
N PRO A 203 14.62 6.78 -16.12
CA PRO A 203 13.54 6.64 -17.09
C PRO A 203 12.34 7.56 -16.83
N ILE A 204 11.90 7.69 -15.56
CA ILE A 204 10.76 8.55 -15.21
C ILE A 204 11.09 10.05 -15.39
N GLN A 205 12.32 10.44 -15.11
CA GLN A 205 12.77 11.81 -15.33
C GLN A 205 12.86 12.14 -16.83
N ARG A 206 13.33 11.19 -17.65
CA ARG A 206 13.32 11.33 -19.13
C ARG A 206 11.91 11.46 -19.66
N TRP A 207 10.98 10.61 -19.16
CA TRP A 207 9.57 10.74 -19.47
C TRP A 207 9.02 12.13 -19.15
N PHE A 208 9.34 12.68 -17.98
CA PHE A 208 8.89 14.01 -17.58
C PHE A 208 9.38 15.11 -18.54
N PHE A 209 10.65 15.05 -18.96
CA PHE A 209 11.21 16.03 -19.87
C PHE A 209 10.75 15.84 -21.32
N GLU A 210 10.41 14.62 -21.72
CA GLU A 210 9.77 14.31 -23.02
C GLU A 210 8.39 14.99 -23.15
N LYS A 211 7.65 15.11 -22.03
CA LYS A 211 6.34 15.76 -22.04
C LYS A 211 6.48 17.29 -22.19
N ASN A 212 5.61 17.87 -23.04
CA ASN A 212 5.56 19.31 -23.28
C ASN A 212 4.74 20.04 -22.21
N PHE A 213 5.10 19.86 -20.95
CA PHE A 213 4.45 20.66 -19.88
C PHE A 213 4.79 22.13 -20.02
N THR A 214 3.78 23.00 -20.00
CA THR A 214 3.91 24.44 -20.17
C THR A 214 4.78 25.08 -19.09
N ASN A 215 4.71 24.58 -17.86
CA ASN A 215 5.54 25.04 -16.76
C ASN A 215 6.11 23.85 -15.98
N LYS A 216 7.29 23.39 -16.38
CA LYS A 216 8.00 22.29 -15.73
C LYS A 216 8.47 22.61 -14.30
N HIS A 217 8.58 23.88 -13.93
CA HIS A 217 8.91 24.31 -12.56
C HIS A 217 7.79 24.06 -11.54
N HIS A 218 6.57 23.86 -12.01
CA HIS A 218 5.39 23.67 -11.17
C HIS A 218 4.79 22.28 -11.39
N TRP A 219 5.46 21.28 -10.85
CA TRP A 219 5.07 19.88 -10.81
C TRP A 219 5.54 19.28 -9.48
N ASN A 220 4.75 19.48 -8.44
CA ASN A 220 5.15 19.25 -7.07
C ASN A 220 4.32 18.15 -6.42
N GLN A 221 4.85 17.65 -5.31
CA GLN A 221 4.10 16.99 -4.25
C GLN A 221 4.24 17.84 -2.99
N SER A 222 3.25 17.77 -2.12
CA SER A 222 3.27 18.55 -0.89
C SER A 222 2.51 17.87 0.24
N VAL A 223 2.89 18.21 1.46
CA VAL A 223 2.17 17.85 2.69
C VAL A 223 1.91 19.11 3.50
N MET A 224 0.80 19.14 4.23
CA MET A 224 0.53 20.19 5.19
C MET A 224 0.28 19.57 6.57
N LEU A 225 1.13 19.91 7.52
CA LEU A 225 1.12 19.42 8.89
C LEU A 225 0.43 20.45 9.79
N HIS A 226 -0.33 19.99 10.78
CA HIS A 226 -0.97 20.83 11.79
C HIS A 226 -0.43 20.52 13.18
N ALA A 227 0.10 21.51 13.87
CA ALA A 227 0.56 21.43 15.25
C ALA A 227 -0.32 22.27 16.16
N LYS A 228 -1.15 21.65 17.00
CA LYS A 228 -2.06 22.36 17.94
C LYS A 228 -1.33 23.26 18.92
N LYS A 229 -0.09 22.93 19.28
CA LYS A 229 0.75 23.72 20.18
C LYS A 229 1.62 24.74 19.44
N GLY A 230 1.49 24.82 18.11
CA GLY A 230 2.34 25.58 17.23
C GLY A 230 3.67 24.88 16.91
N PHE A 231 4.36 25.40 15.90
CA PHE A 231 5.71 25.03 15.54
C PHE A 231 6.69 26.13 15.98
N ASP A 232 7.82 25.73 16.55
CA ASP A 232 8.94 26.65 16.76
C ASP A 232 9.67 26.87 15.42
N PRO A 233 9.70 28.10 14.87
CA PRO A 233 10.24 28.34 13.55
C PRO A 233 11.73 28.06 13.41
N GLU A 234 12.52 28.33 14.46
CA GLU A 234 13.98 28.09 14.42
C GLU A 234 14.27 26.58 14.35
N ARG A 235 13.47 25.76 15.07
CA ARG A 235 13.55 24.31 15.03
C ARG A 235 13.10 23.76 13.67
N VAL A 236 12.01 24.31 13.09
CA VAL A 236 11.55 23.93 11.75
C VAL A 236 12.63 24.21 10.72
N GLU A 237 13.16 25.45 10.69
CA GLU A 237 14.19 25.85 9.73
C GLU A 237 15.45 24.99 9.86
N LYS A 238 15.94 24.78 11.10
CA LYS A 238 17.08 23.93 11.39
C LYS A 238 16.88 22.51 10.91
N THR A 239 15.69 21.93 11.14
CA THR A 239 15.37 20.55 10.74
C THR A 239 15.27 20.43 9.22
N LEU A 240 14.57 21.33 8.54
CA LEU A 240 14.47 21.34 7.08
C LEU A 240 15.81 21.52 6.39
N GLN A 241 16.69 22.39 6.95
CA GLN A 241 18.05 22.56 6.44
C GLN A 241 18.87 21.26 6.57
N ALA A 242 18.76 20.59 7.72
CA ALA A 242 19.44 19.32 7.94
C ALA A 242 18.92 18.21 7.01
N LEU A 243 17.63 18.18 6.69
CA LEU A 243 17.09 17.25 5.69
C LEU A 243 17.66 17.50 4.29
N ILE A 244 17.80 18.78 3.88
CA ILE A 244 18.40 19.14 2.57
C ILE A 244 19.87 18.70 2.52
N GLU A 245 20.60 18.80 3.62
CA GLU A 245 21.99 18.40 3.70
C GLU A 245 22.15 16.87 3.72
N HIS A 246 21.26 16.16 4.40
CA HIS A 246 21.29 14.72 4.53
C HIS A 246 20.81 14.00 3.25
N HIS A 247 19.66 14.40 2.69
CA HIS A 247 19.07 13.79 1.51
C HIS A 247 19.55 14.49 0.23
N ASP A 248 20.56 13.90 -0.40
CA ASP A 248 21.26 14.49 -1.54
C ASP A 248 20.31 14.93 -2.68
N ALA A 249 19.25 14.18 -2.96
CA ALA A 249 18.29 14.52 -4.02
C ALA A 249 17.63 15.90 -3.85
N LEU A 250 17.45 16.37 -2.61
CA LEU A 250 16.87 17.70 -2.34
C LEU A 250 17.79 18.85 -2.77
N ARG A 251 19.07 18.55 -3.08
CA ARG A 251 20.03 19.52 -3.60
C ARG A 251 20.16 19.47 -5.12
N MET A 252 19.40 18.66 -5.83
CA MET A 252 19.41 18.59 -7.28
C MET A 252 18.91 19.88 -7.92
N VAL A 253 19.51 20.20 -9.08
CA VAL A 253 19.03 21.22 -10.03
C VAL A 253 19.10 20.65 -11.45
N TYR A 254 18.29 21.22 -12.33
CA TYR A 254 18.15 20.76 -13.72
C TYR A 254 18.41 21.93 -14.65
N ARG A 255 19.40 21.79 -15.55
CA ARG A 255 19.80 22.83 -16.48
C ARG A 255 19.69 22.32 -17.90
N GLU A 256 19.36 23.18 -18.81
CA GLU A 256 19.43 22.89 -20.24
C GLU A 256 20.79 23.33 -20.76
N GLU A 257 21.57 22.39 -21.27
CA GLU A 257 22.90 22.63 -21.87
C GLU A 257 22.95 21.97 -23.24
N ASN A 258 23.21 22.79 -24.29
CA ASN A 258 23.25 22.34 -25.69
C ASN A 258 21.99 21.61 -26.21
N GLY A 259 20.84 21.85 -25.59
CA GLY A 259 19.55 21.18 -25.91
C GLY A 259 19.28 19.92 -25.10
N ASP A 260 20.20 19.48 -24.27
CA ASP A 260 20.04 18.37 -23.36
C ASP A 260 19.76 18.86 -21.92
N ILE A 261 19.07 18.07 -21.17
CA ILE A 261 18.83 18.33 -19.72
C ILE A 261 19.92 17.66 -18.91
N VAL A 262 20.65 18.48 -18.16
CA VAL A 262 21.69 18.04 -17.22
C VAL A 262 21.16 18.14 -15.80
N GLN A 263 21.25 17.05 -15.06
CA GLN A 263 20.88 16.95 -13.64
C GLN A 263 22.15 16.99 -12.79
N VAL A 264 22.22 17.91 -11.82
CA VAL A 264 23.42 18.13 -11.02
C VAL A 264 23.07 18.29 -9.55
N TYR A 265 23.85 17.65 -8.68
CA TYR A 265 23.83 17.95 -7.24
C TYR A 265 24.60 19.24 -6.94
N LYS A 266 23.96 20.15 -6.22
CA LYS A 266 24.65 21.32 -5.66
C LYS A 266 25.47 20.90 -4.43
N PRO A 267 26.64 21.52 -4.18
CA PRO A 267 27.41 21.30 -2.97
C PRO A 267 26.61 21.62 -1.69
N ILE A 268 26.97 20.96 -0.60
CA ILE A 268 26.46 21.32 0.75
C ILE A 268 26.81 22.78 1.03
N GLY A 269 25.86 23.54 1.56
CA GLY A 269 26.02 24.96 1.88
C GLY A 269 25.60 25.92 0.77
N GLU A 270 25.51 25.45 -0.50
CA GLU A 270 24.90 26.22 -1.59
C GLU A 270 23.38 26.05 -1.68
N SER A 271 22.81 25.06 -1.02
CA SER A 271 21.38 24.79 -0.95
C SER A 271 20.85 25.20 0.41
N LYS A 272 20.24 26.38 0.47
CA LYS A 272 19.56 26.86 1.69
C LYS A 272 18.08 26.59 1.60
N VAL A 273 17.48 26.19 2.73
CA VAL A 273 16.03 26.05 2.82
C VAL A 273 15.36 27.40 2.53
N SER A 274 14.24 27.37 1.81
CA SER A 274 13.34 28.50 1.65
C SER A 274 12.19 28.28 2.61
N PHE A 275 12.20 29.01 3.72
CA PHE A 275 11.19 28.91 4.78
C PHE A 275 10.65 30.30 5.11
N GLU A 276 9.35 30.46 5.05
CA GLU A 276 8.65 31.73 5.37
C GLU A 276 7.60 31.48 6.46
N ILE A 277 7.29 32.54 7.24
CA ILE A 277 6.30 32.50 8.31
C ILE A 277 5.25 33.58 7.99
N VAL A 278 3.99 33.18 8.09
CA VAL A 278 2.85 34.08 7.87
C VAL A 278 1.92 34.05 9.06
N ASP A 279 1.73 35.21 9.69
CA ASP A 279 0.79 35.37 10.79
C ASP A 279 -0.63 35.62 10.25
N LEU A 280 -1.57 34.72 10.57
CA LEU A 280 -2.96 34.74 10.14
C LEU A 280 -3.94 34.87 11.33
N TYR A 281 -3.45 35.40 12.46
CA TYR A 281 -4.28 35.64 13.62
C TYR A 281 -5.41 36.64 13.32
N GLY A 282 -6.55 36.49 13.98
CA GLY A 282 -7.72 37.37 13.82
C GLY A 282 -8.58 37.11 12.59
N SER A 283 -8.25 36.08 11.79
CA SER A 283 -9.06 35.70 10.64
C SER A 283 -10.11 34.66 11.04
N ASP A 284 -11.32 34.79 10.53
CA ASP A 284 -12.33 33.74 10.64
C ASP A 284 -11.99 32.53 9.77
N GLU A 285 -12.69 31.42 9.94
CA GLU A 285 -12.37 30.17 9.26
C GLU A 285 -12.46 30.25 7.72
N GLU A 286 -13.44 30.97 7.19
CA GLU A 286 -13.62 31.15 5.73
C GLU A 286 -12.48 32.01 5.15
N MET A 287 -12.10 33.07 5.85
CA MET A 287 -10.98 33.92 5.47
C MET A 287 -9.66 33.12 5.55
N LEU A 288 -9.43 32.35 6.61
CA LEU A 288 -8.27 31.44 6.73
C LEU A 288 -8.15 30.48 5.56
N ARG A 289 -9.25 29.79 5.21
CA ARG A 289 -9.27 28.84 4.07
C ARG A 289 -8.87 29.54 2.77
N SER A 290 -9.41 30.72 2.53
CA SER A 290 -9.12 31.52 1.34
C SER A 290 -7.67 32.02 1.31
N GLN A 291 -7.15 32.53 2.42
CA GLN A 291 -5.80 33.08 2.52
C GLN A 291 -4.75 31.96 2.41
N ILE A 292 -4.92 30.86 3.14
CA ILE A 292 -4.00 29.71 3.08
C ILE A 292 -3.96 29.14 1.67
N LYS A 293 -5.11 28.96 1.01
CA LYS A 293 -5.15 28.49 -0.39
C LYS A 293 -4.39 29.42 -1.34
N LEU A 294 -4.53 30.75 -1.19
CA LEU A 294 -3.84 31.73 -2.02
C LEU A 294 -2.32 31.67 -1.79
N LEU A 295 -1.87 31.62 -0.54
CA LEU A 295 -0.45 31.52 -0.16
C LEU A 295 0.15 30.19 -0.63
N ALA A 296 -0.55 29.09 -0.40
CA ALA A 296 -0.14 27.78 -0.86
C ALA A 296 0.04 27.75 -2.39
N ASN A 297 -0.88 28.31 -3.18
CA ASN A 297 -0.72 28.40 -4.62
C ASN A 297 0.52 29.23 -5.02
N LYS A 298 0.82 30.31 -4.30
CA LYS A 298 2.03 31.12 -4.53
C LYS A 298 3.29 30.31 -4.23
N LEU A 299 3.34 29.59 -3.12
CA LEU A 299 4.46 28.72 -2.77
C LEU A 299 4.65 27.63 -3.84
N GLN A 300 3.58 26.90 -4.20
CA GLN A 300 3.61 25.84 -5.19
C GLN A 300 4.15 26.29 -6.55
N SER A 301 3.80 27.49 -6.99
CA SER A 301 4.26 28.04 -8.28
C SER A 301 5.65 28.69 -8.24
N SER A 302 6.29 28.72 -7.06
CA SER A 302 7.55 29.44 -6.85
C SER A 302 8.82 28.58 -6.96
N LEU A 303 8.69 27.24 -7.09
CA LEU A 303 9.84 26.38 -7.21
C LEU A 303 10.61 26.66 -8.51
N ASP A 304 11.93 26.46 -8.49
CA ASP A 304 12.80 26.73 -9.63
C ASP A 304 13.76 25.56 -9.88
N LEU A 305 13.56 24.84 -10.98
CA LEU A 305 14.39 23.69 -11.37
C LEU A 305 15.86 24.06 -11.61
N ARG A 306 16.13 25.29 -12.08
CA ARG A 306 17.48 25.72 -12.48
C ARG A 306 18.35 26.11 -11.30
N ASN A 307 17.76 26.80 -10.33
CA ASN A 307 18.50 27.41 -9.22
C ASN A 307 18.24 26.69 -7.89
N GLY A 308 17.11 25.99 -7.75
CA GLY A 308 16.65 25.45 -6.49
C GLY A 308 16.30 26.55 -5.45
N PRO A 309 16.09 26.21 -4.20
CA PRO A 309 15.90 24.82 -3.73
C PRO A 309 14.62 24.20 -4.28
N LEU A 310 14.62 22.86 -4.42
CA LEU A 310 13.44 22.11 -4.87
C LEU A 310 12.53 21.69 -3.70
N LEU A 311 12.88 22.08 -2.49
CA LEU A 311 12.04 22.02 -1.30
C LEU A 311 11.84 23.46 -0.80
N LYS A 312 10.57 23.83 -0.60
CA LYS A 312 10.17 25.08 0.06
C LYS A 312 9.14 24.81 1.12
N ALA A 313 9.11 25.62 2.17
CA ALA A 313 8.15 25.49 3.24
C ALA A 313 7.59 26.85 3.69
N GLU A 314 6.37 26.85 4.18
CA GLU A 314 5.69 28.03 4.71
C GLU A 314 4.88 27.65 5.96
N GLN A 315 5.07 28.39 7.05
CA GLN A 315 4.35 28.18 8.30
C GLN A 315 3.25 29.22 8.44
N TYR A 316 2.01 28.78 8.56
CA TYR A 316 0.83 29.63 8.81
C TYR A 316 0.46 29.55 10.28
N ARG A 317 0.54 30.69 11.00
CA ARG A 317 0.20 30.78 12.41
C ARG A 317 -1.25 31.21 12.59
N THR A 318 -2.00 30.43 13.37
CA THR A 318 -3.43 30.68 13.63
C THR A 318 -3.75 30.50 15.11
N GLU A 319 -4.94 30.96 15.55
CA GLU A 319 -5.40 30.73 16.93
C GLU A 319 -5.57 29.27 17.29
N ALA A 320 -5.85 28.40 16.30
CA ALA A 320 -6.08 26.96 16.50
C ALA A 320 -4.78 26.13 16.46
N GLY A 321 -3.62 26.77 16.35
CA GLY A 321 -2.31 26.15 16.15
C GLY A 321 -1.71 26.55 14.80
N ASP A 322 -0.56 25.97 14.47
CA ASP A 322 0.17 26.32 13.27
C ASP A 322 0.03 25.24 12.20
N HIS A 323 0.08 25.67 10.95
CA HIS A 323 0.09 24.78 9.79
C HIS A 323 1.40 24.96 9.02
N LEU A 324 2.11 23.87 8.76
CA LEU A 324 3.37 23.85 8.02
C LEU A 324 3.15 23.18 6.66
N LEU A 325 3.17 23.98 5.60
CA LEU A 325 3.18 23.48 4.22
C LEU A 325 4.61 23.22 3.79
N ILE A 326 4.90 22.00 3.33
CA ILE A 326 6.17 21.61 2.72
C ILE A 326 5.86 21.17 1.29
N ALA A 327 6.42 21.87 0.30
CA ALA A 327 6.29 21.55 -1.12
C ALA A 327 7.65 21.16 -1.68
N VAL A 328 7.68 20.03 -2.39
CA VAL A 328 8.88 19.47 -3.01
C VAL A 328 8.59 19.19 -4.49
N HIS A 329 9.50 19.57 -5.38
CA HIS A 329 9.35 19.24 -6.80
C HIS A 329 9.40 17.73 -7.01
N HIS A 330 8.46 17.17 -7.75
CA HIS A 330 8.30 15.73 -7.91
C HIS A 330 9.51 15.02 -8.57
N LEU A 331 10.35 15.75 -9.30
CA LEU A 331 11.61 15.19 -9.83
C LEU A 331 12.58 14.66 -8.75
N VAL A 332 12.40 15.04 -7.49
CA VAL A 332 13.28 14.68 -6.38
C VAL A 332 12.55 14.01 -5.20
N VAL A 333 11.28 13.69 -5.36
CA VAL A 333 10.47 13.05 -4.31
C VAL A 333 9.40 12.15 -4.94
N ASP A 334 9.04 11.09 -4.24
CA ASP A 334 7.91 10.19 -4.51
C ASP A 334 7.17 9.83 -3.21
N GLY A 335 6.15 9.00 -3.29
CA GLY A 335 5.35 8.61 -2.13
C GLY A 335 6.15 7.90 -1.03
N VAL A 336 7.14 7.08 -1.38
CA VAL A 336 8.04 6.41 -0.41
C VAL A 336 9.01 7.44 0.20
N SER A 337 9.54 8.34 -0.62
CA SER A 337 10.42 9.42 -0.16
C SER A 337 9.73 10.34 0.85
N TRP A 338 8.44 10.60 0.71
CA TRP A 338 7.68 11.39 1.68
C TRP A 338 7.64 10.73 3.06
N ARG A 339 7.52 9.41 3.12
CA ARG A 339 7.55 8.68 4.39
C ARG A 339 8.89 8.85 5.09
N ILE A 340 9.99 8.73 4.33
CA ILE A 340 11.35 8.94 4.84
C ILE A 340 11.52 10.39 5.34
N LEU A 341 11.11 11.37 4.53
CA LEU A 341 11.23 12.78 4.89
C LEU A 341 10.42 13.16 6.14
N LEU A 342 9.21 12.62 6.30
CA LEU A 342 8.36 12.91 7.45
C LEU A 342 8.85 12.24 8.73
N GLU A 343 9.36 11.00 8.65
CA GLU A 343 10.00 10.30 9.75
C GLU A 343 11.23 11.08 10.23
N ASP A 344 12.10 11.48 9.30
CA ASP A 344 13.32 12.22 9.62
C ASP A 344 13.00 13.66 10.09
N PHE A 345 11.95 14.30 9.54
CA PHE A 345 11.49 15.61 10.04
C PHE A 345 11.00 15.51 11.48
N ALA A 346 10.16 14.52 11.80
CA ALA A 346 9.66 14.32 13.16
C ALA A 346 10.80 14.06 14.15
N SER A 347 11.73 13.18 13.79
CA SER A 347 12.91 12.85 14.61
C SER A 347 13.81 14.08 14.81
N GLY A 348 14.13 14.79 13.72
CA GLY A 348 14.98 15.99 13.77
C GLY A 348 14.36 17.13 14.59
N TYR A 349 13.05 17.35 14.44
CA TYR A 349 12.33 18.35 15.21
C TYR A 349 12.36 18.05 16.73
N MET A 350 12.16 16.77 17.11
CA MET A 350 12.29 16.35 18.51
C MET A 350 13.71 16.51 19.07
N GLN A 351 14.74 16.17 18.28
CA GLN A 351 16.13 16.37 18.66
C GLN A 351 16.44 17.87 18.84
N ALA A 352 15.94 18.72 17.92
CA ALA A 352 16.08 20.17 18.03
C ALA A 352 15.38 20.73 19.28
N GLU A 353 14.25 20.16 19.69
CA GLU A 353 13.55 20.54 20.92
C GLU A 353 14.37 20.24 22.18
N LYS A 354 15.13 19.16 22.17
CA LYS A 354 16.03 18.76 23.25
C LYS A 354 17.41 19.45 23.19
N GLU A 355 17.60 20.36 22.23
CA GLU A 355 18.89 21.02 21.94
C GLU A 355 20.04 20.02 21.61
N GLU A 356 19.67 18.85 21.08
CA GLU A 356 20.61 17.82 20.64
C GLU A 356 21.16 18.13 19.23
N SER A 357 22.24 17.46 18.86
CA SER A 357 22.72 17.44 17.47
C SER A 357 21.76 16.63 16.62
N LEU A 358 21.39 17.14 15.44
CA LEU A 358 20.51 16.42 14.55
C LEU A 358 21.25 15.25 13.92
N VAL A 359 20.78 14.03 14.15
CA VAL A 359 21.33 12.78 13.63
C VAL A 359 20.21 12.00 12.98
N PHE A 360 20.35 11.72 11.69
CA PHE A 360 19.43 10.90 10.93
C PHE A 360 19.99 9.47 10.75
N PRO A 361 19.15 8.50 10.40
CA PRO A 361 19.59 7.16 10.05
C PRO A 361 20.63 7.19 8.91
N GLN A 362 21.49 6.16 8.87
CA GLN A 362 22.52 6.08 7.82
C GLN A 362 21.91 6.08 6.42
N LYS A 363 22.60 6.75 5.49
CA LYS A 363 22.22 6.74 4.07
C LYS A 363 22.34 5.32 3.50
N THR A 364 21.42 4.98 2.61
CA THR A 364 21.54 3.86 1.69
C THR A 364 22.18 4.32 0.36
N ASN A 365 22.31 3.48 -0.65
CA ASN A 365 22.90 3.87 -1.93
C ASN A 365 22.24 5.15 -2.46
N SER A 366 23.05 6.03 -3.05
CA SER A 366 22.56 7.32 -3.53
C SER A 366 21.63 7.15 -4.74
N PHE A 367 20.81 8.15 -5.01
CA PHE A 367 20.03 8.20 -6.25
C PHE A 367 20.94 8.21 -7.51
N LYS A 368 22.17 8.70 -7.39
CA LYS A 368 23.20 8.65 -8.43
C LYS A 368 23.63 7.21 -8.71
N ASP A 369 23.98 6.46 -7.65
CA ASP A 369 24.33 5.04 -7.78
C ASP A 369 23.20 4.27 -8.47
N TRP A 370 21.95 4.49 -8.04
CA TRP A 370 20.78 3.89 -8.66
C TRP A 370 20.65 4.22 -10.13
N ALA A 371 20.79 5.49 -10.50
CA ALA A 371 20.67 5.93 -11.89
C ALA A 371 21.76 5.33 -12.80
N GLU A 372 22.99 5.23 -12.29
CA GLU A 372 24.14 4.63 -13.00
C GLU A 372 23.93 3.12 -13.16
N GLU A 373 23.48 2.43 -12.13
CA GLU A 373 23.19 0.99 -12.16
C GLU A 373 21.99 0.65 -13.06
N LEU A 374 20.94 1.47 -13.08
CA LEU A 374 19.84 1.32 -14.04
C LEU A 374 20.33 1.43 -15.48
N ALA A 375 21.24 2.37 -15.77
CA ALA A 375 21.80 2.53 -17.08
C ALA A 375 22.68 1.31 -17.47
N ALA A 376 23.45 0.76 -16.53
CA ALA A 376 24.18 -0.49 -16.75
C ALA A 376 23.26 -1.70 -16.95
N PHE A 377 22.21 -1.81 -16.13
CA PHE A 377 21.21 -2.88 -16.21
C PHE A 377 20.46 -2.90 -17.55
N SER A 378 20.37 -1.77 -18.23
CA SER A 378 19.74 -1.67 -19.56
C SER A 378 20.33 -2.62 -20.62
N GLN A 379 21.54 -3.11 -20.42
CA GLN A 379 22.22 -4.04 -21.31
C GLN A 379 22.15 -5.50 -20.84
N SER A 380 21.47 -5.78 -19.73
CA SER A 380 21.36 -7.14 -19.18
C SER A 380 20.49 -8.04 -20.05
N ALA A 381 20.85 -9.32 -20.12
CA ALA A 381 20.04 -10.32 -20.84
C ALA A 381 18.64 -10.45 -20.20
N HIS A 382 18.54 -10.36 -18.88
CA HIS A 382 17.28 -10.40 -18.15
C HIS A 382 16.31 -9.30 -18.62
N LEU A 383 16.77 -8.06 -18.71
CA LEU A 383 15.94 -6.96 -19.19
C LEU A 383 15.54 -7.13 -20.67
N LEU A 384 16.51 -7.52 -21.51
CA LEU A 384 16.26 -7.63 -22.96
C LEU A 384 15.23 -8.73 -23.30
N GLN A 385 15.13 -9.78 -22.49
CA GLN A 385 14.08 -10.81 -22.62
C GLN A 385 12.67 -10.25 -22.39
N GLN A 386 12.51 -9.19 -21.62
CA GLN A 386 11.21 -8.57 -21.35
C GLN A 386 10.67 -7.80 -22.58
N ALA A 387 11.52 -7.49 -23.57
CA ALA A 387 11.12 -6.72 -24.76
C ALA A 387 9.97 -7.38 -25.53
N GLU A 388 9.93 -8.72 -25.59
CA GLU A 388 8.85 -9.46 -26.24
C GLU A 388 7.50 -9.23 -25.52
N TYR A 389 7.46 -9.34 -24.19
CA TYR A 389 6.26 -9.07 -23.39
C TYR A 389 5.72 -7.65 -23.65
N TRP A 390 6.59 -6.66 -23.58
CA TRP A 390 6.18 -5.26 -23.79
C TRP A 390 5.77 -4.97 -25.22
N SER A 391 6.35 -5.66 -26.21
CA SER A 391 5.92 -5.59 -27.62
C SER A 391 4.50 -6.16 -27.79
N GLN A 392 4.19 -7.26 -27.13
CA GLN A 392 2.84 -7.84 -27.15
C GLN A 392 1.82 -6.88 -26.53
N ILE A 393 2.12 -6.31 -25.35
CA ILE A 393 1.27 -5.28 -24.72
C ILE A 393 1.06 -4.08 -25.64
N ALA A 394 2.13 -3.61 -26.29
CA ALA A 394 2.07 -2.47 -27.22
C ALA A 394 1.22 -2.72 -28.48
N ALA A 395 1.09 -3.98 -28.89
CA ALA A 395 0.30 -4.39 -30.04
C ALA A 395 -1.21 -4.60 -29.73
N GLU A 396 -1.58 -4.60 -28.45
CA GLU A 396 -2.95 -4.83 -28.02
C GLU A 396 -3.90 -3.71 -28.49
N GLN A 397 -5.12 -4.12 -28.83
CA GLN A 397 -6.19 -3.19 -29.16
C GLN A 397 -7.12 -3.04 -27.96
N VAL A 398 -7.12 -1.84 -27.39
CA VAL A 398 -7.96 -1.51 -26.25
C VAL A 398 -9.18 -0.70 -26.67
N SER A 399 -10.24 -0.82 -25.89
CA SER A 399 -11.48 -0.09 -26.13
C SER A 399 -11.31 1.38 -25.77
N PRO A 400 -11.64 2.33 -26.66
CA PRO A 400 -11.59 3.75 -26.32
C PRO A 400 -12.67 4.14 -25.32
N LEU A 401 -12.41 5.17 -24.52
CA LEU A 401 -13.40 5.74 -23.62
C LEU A 401 -14.52 6.46 -24.42
N PRO A 402 -15.80 6.22 -24.09
CA PRO A 402 -16.90 6.98 -24.67
C PRO A 402 -16.94 8.37 -24.01
N LYS A 403 -16.52 9.39 -24.75
CA LYS A 403 -16.49 10.78 -24.30
C LYS A 403 -17.82 11.48 -24.58
N ASP A 404 -18.24 12.36 -23.68
CA ASP A 404 -19.44 13.18 -23.88
C ASP A 404 -19.20 14.31 -24.88
N CYS A 405 -17.97 14.84 -24.89
CA CYS A 405 -17.53 15.92 -25.77
C CYS A 405 -16.11 15.69 -26.31
N GLU A 406 -15.84 16.23 -27.47
CA GLU A 406 -14.49 16.25 -28.04
C GLU A 406 -13.75 17.53 -27.59
N THR A 407 -12.48 17.39 -27.25
CA THR A 407 -11.59 18.52 -26.98
C THR A 407 -10.29 18.40 -27.75
N GLU A 408 -9.78 19.52 -28.23
CA GLU A 408 -8.47 19.54 -28.90
C GLU A 408 -7.31 19.42 -27.90
N GLN A 409 -7.52 19.85 -26.66
CA GLN A 409 -6.47 19.87 -25.64
C GLN A 409 -7.04 19.71 -24.23
N ARG A 410 -6.46 18.77 -23.48
CA ARG A 410 -6.72 18.60 -22.05
C ARG A 410 -5.80 19.51 -21.26
N ILE A 411 -6.35 20.35 -20.40
CA ILE A 411 -5.56 21.26 -19.55
C ILE A 411 -5.95 21.05 -18.10
N VAL A 412 -4.95 21.04 -17.21
CA VAL A 412 -5.13 20.76 -15.78
C VAL A 412 -6.14 21.71 -15.10
N LYS A 413 -6.23 22.99 -15.51
CA LYS A 413 -7.22 23.91 -14.93
C LYS A 413 -8.67 23.55 -15.20
N ASP A 414 -8.92 22.78 -16.26
CA ASP A 414 -10.23 22.29 -16.66
C ASP A 414 -10.52 20.91 -16.05
N THR A 415 -9.75 20.47 -15.06
CA THR A 415 -9.90 19.19 -14.37
C THR A 415 -10.72 19.35 -13.11
N SER A 416 -11.69 18.47 -12.94
CA SER A 416 -12.49 18.30 -11.72
C SER A 416 -12.33 16.89 -11.18
N SER A 417 -12.87 16.61 -9.99
CA SER A 417 -12.78 15.29 -9.38
C SER A 417 -14.11 14.85 -8.78
N VAL A 418 -14.35 13.55 -8.81
CA VAL A 418 -15.44 12.86 -8.12
C VAL A 418 -14.82 11.87 -7.13
N LEU A 419 -15.38 11.80 -5.93
CA LEU A 419 -14.91 10.92 -4.86
C LEU A 419 -15.89 9.77 -4.65
N CYS A 420 -15.35 8.59 -4.40
CA CYS A 420 -16.06 7.41 -3.91
C CYS A 420 -15.44 7.00 -2.58
N GLU A 421 -16.26 6.69 -1.58
CA GLU A 421 -15.80 6.29 -0.25
C GLU A 421 -16.51 5.03 0.20
N LEU A 422 -15.76 4.08 0.77
CA LEU A 422 -16.30 2.89 1.44
C LEU A 422 -16.55 3.18 2.94
N THR A 423 -17.40 2.36 3.55
CA THR A 423 -17.54 2.35 5.01
C THR A 423 -16.26 1.82 5.66
N ALA A 424 -16.06 2.06 6.95
CA ALA A 424 -14.92 1.50 7.68
C ALA A 424 -14.97 -0.04 7.73
N GLU A 425 -16.17 -0.63 7.75
CA GLU A 425 -16.37 -2.09 7.73
C GLU A 425 -15.97 -2.68 6.38
N ASP A 426 -16.49 -2.12 5.26
CA ASP A 426 -16.14 -2.57 3.91
C ASP A 426 -14.64 -2.37 3.63
N THR A 427 -14.06 -1.27 4.14
CA THR A 427 -12.62 -1.01 4.03
C THR A 427 -11.80 -2.06 4.77
N LYS A 428 -12.23 -2.46 5.97
CA LYS A 428 -11.57 -3.54 6.71
C LYS A 428 -11.59 -4.83 5.90
N HIS A 429 -12.75 -5.22 5.36
CA HIS A 429 -12.85 -6.40 4.50
C HIS A 429 -11.95 -6.30 3.28
N LEU A 430 -11.89 -5.13 2.63
CA LEU A 430 -11.00 -4.88 1.49
C LEU A 430 -9.51 -5.05 1.82
N LEU A 431 -9.11 -4.70 3.04
CA LEU A 431 -7.70 -4.79 3.48
C LEU A 431 -7.31 -6.18 4.02
N THR A 432 -8.28 -7.03 4.39
CA THR A 432 -7.98 -8.29 5.10
C THR A 432 -8.64 -9.50 4.44
N ASP A 433 -9.96 -9.60 4.48
CA ASP A 433 -10.69 -10.84 4.25
C ASP A 433 -10.79 -11.22 2.75
N VAL A 434 -10.81 -10.22 1.86
CA VAL A 434 -10.98 -10.43 0.40
C VAL A 434 -9.82 -11.18 -0.25
N HIS A 435 -8.66 -11.21 0.40
CA HIS A 435 -7.44 -11.79 -0.19
C HIS A 435 -7.35 -13.30 -0.01
N GLN A 436 -8.02 -13.84 1.00
CA GLN A 436 -7.88 -15.25 1.40
C GLN A 436 -8.37 -16.26 0.34
N PRO A 437 -9.52 -16.06 -0.35
CA PRO A 437 -10.04 -17.07 -1.27
C PRO A 437 -9.20 -17.27 -2.52
N TYR A 438 -8.49 -16.23 -2.97
CA TYR A 438 -7.76 -16.24 -4.25
C TYR A 438 -6.27 -15.89 -4.12
N GLY A 439 -5.74 -15.69 -2.92
CA GLY A 439 -4.36 -15.25 -2.72
C GLY A 439 -4.05 -13.92 -3.42
N THR A 440 -4.97 -12.95 -3.33
CA THR A 440 -4.88 -11.66 -4.02
C THR A 440 -4.15 -10.60 -3.19
N GLU A 441 -3.71 -9.56 -3.88
CA GLU A 441 -3.33 -8.26 -3.31
C GLU A 441 -4.43 -7.23 -3.54
N ILE A 442 -4.38 -6.10 -2.84
CA ILE A 442 -5.42 -5.06 -2.94
C ILE A 442 -5.63 -4.54 -4.36
N ASN A 443 -4.55 -4.41 -5.14
CA ASN A 443 -4.63 -3.96 -6.54
C ASN A 443 -5.38 -4.95 -7.42
N ASP A 444 -5.31 -6.26 -7.16
CA ASP A 444 -6.05 -7.26 -7.92
C ASP A 444 -7.56 -7.02 -7.82
N ILE A 445 -8.05 -6.68 -6.62
CA ILE A 445 -9.46 -6.41 -6.36
C ILE A 445 -9.90 -5.05 -6.90
N LEU A 446 -9.09 -4.01 -6.67
CA LEU A 446 -9.40 -2.65 -7.14
C LEU A 446 -9.43 -2.58 -8.67
N LEU A 447 -8.47 -3.22 -9.34
CA LEU A 447 -8.40 -3.26 -10.80
C LEU A 447 -9.47 -4.20 -11.40
N SER A 448 -9.87 -5.24 -10.69
CA SER A 448 -11.03 -6.07 -11.08
C SER A 448 -12.32 -5.23 -11.09
N ALA A 449 -12.55 -4.45 -10.03
CA ALA A 449 -13.71 -3.55 -9.94
C ALA A 449 -13.67 -2.46 -11.04
N LEU A 450 -12.49 -1.87 -11.27
CA LEU A 450 -12.31 -0.87 -12.34
C LEU A 450 -12.51 -1.49 -13.73
N GLY A 451 -11.95 -2.68 -13.96
CA GLY A 451 -12.09 -3.41 -15.21
C GLY A 451 -13.55 -3.72 -15.55
N LEU A 452 -14.32 -4.22 -14.58
CA LEU A 452 -15.76 -4.46 -14.73
C LEU A 452 -16.51 -3.16 -15.08
N THR A 453 -16.21 -2.08 -14.37
CA THR A 453 -16.84 -0.77 -14.61
C THR A 453 -16.54 -0.25 -16.01
N MET A 454 -15.29 -0.31 -16.43
CA MET A 454 -14.89 0.15 -17.76
C MET A 454 -15.43 -0.73 -18.87
N LYS A 455 -15.50 -2.07 -18.68
CA LYS A 455 -16.15 -2.99 -19.62
C LYS A 455 -17.62 -2.62 -19.85
N GLU A 456 -18.36 -2.37 -18.77
CA GLU A 456 -19.77 -1.97 -18.87
C GLU A 456 -19.94 -0.64 -19.61
N TRP A 457 -19.04 0.31 -19.41
CA TRP A 457 -19.11 1.63 -20.03
C TRP A 457 -18.65 1.61 -21.49
N THR A 458 -17.47 1.05 -21.78
CA THR A 458 -16.89 1.01 -23.14
C THR A 458 -17.52 -0.04 -24.06
N LYS A 459 -18.24 -1.02 -23.50
CA LYS A 459 -18.75 -2.23 -24.18
C LYS A 459 -17.65 -3.11 -24.79
N GLY A 460 -16.40 -2.92 -24.35
CA GLY A 460 -15.25 -3.69 -24.80
C GLY A 460 -14.64 -4.52 -23.65
N ALA A 461 -13.97 -5.63 -24.01
CA ALA A 461 -13.40 -6.55 -23.02
C ALA A 461 -12.00 -6.12 -22.57
N LYS A 462 -11.23 -5.43 -23.44
CA LYS A 462 -9.83 -5.07 -23.17
C LYS A 462 -9.72 -3.60 -22.79
N ILE A 463 -9.26 -3.34 -21.57
CA ILE A 463 -9.14 -2.00 -20.99
C ILE A 463 -7.66 -1.67 -20.77
N GLY A 464 -7.20 -0.59 -21.42
CA GLY A 464 -5.83 -0.11 -21.30
C GLY A 464 -5.68 0.88 -20.14
N ILE A 465 -4.77 0.59 -19.22
CA ILE A 465 -4.53 1.39 -18.01
C ILE A 465 -3.04 1.66 -17.91
N ASN A 466 -2.65 2.88 -17.52
CA ASN A 466 -1.32 3.17 -17.04
C ASN A 466 -1.26 2.92 -15.54
N LEU A 467 -0.41 2.01 -15.11
CA LEU A 467 -0.14 1.75 -13.69
C LEU A 467 1.12 2.46 -13.23
N GLU A 468 1.16 2.75 -11.95
CA GLU A 468 2.33 3.27 -11.26
C GLU A 468 2.75 2.29 -10.18
N GLY A 469 4.04 1.88 -10.23
CA GLY A 469 4.71 1.15 -9.16
C GLY A 469 5.67 2.06 -8.41
N HIS A 470 6.08 1.66 -7.20
CA HIS A 470 7.05 2.44 -6.41
C HIS A 470 8.46 2.46 -7.04
N GLY A 471 8.78 1.55 -7.96
CA GLY A 471 10.05 1.50 -8.70
C GLY A 471 11.29 1.20 -7.87
N ARG A 472 11.10 0.63 -6.66
CA ARG A 472 12.18 0.24 -5.74
C ARG A 472 12.27 -1.27 -5.62
N GLU A 473 12.08 -1.95 -6.74
CA GLU A 473 12.19 -3.40 -6.82
C GLU A 473 13.67 -3.85 -6.72
N ASP A 474 13.91 -5.00 -6.12
CA ASP A 474 15.25 -5.58 -5.95
C ASP A 474 15.78 -6.20 -7.25
N ILE A 475 15.76 -5.43 -8.36
CA ILE A 475 16.19 -5.89 -9.68
C ILE A 475 17.70 -5.77 -9.91
N ILE A 476 18.39 -4.99 -9.10
CA ILE A 476 19.83 -4.73 -9.20
C ILE A 476 20.52 -5.27 -7.94
N PRO A 477 21.35 -6.30 -8.08
CA PRO A 477 22.05 -6.90 -6.93
C PRO A 477 22.93 -5.88 -6.20
N ASN A 478 22.94 -5.95 -4.87
CA ASN A 478 23.78 -5.14 -3.99
C ASN A 478 23.51 -3.62 -4.02
N VAL A 479 22.38 -3.17 -4.54
CA VAL A 479 21.92 -1.79 -4.46
C VAL A 479 20.77 -1.69 -3.47
N ASN A 480 20.99 -0.99 -2.38
CA ASN A 480 19.95 -0.74 -1.36
C ASN A 480 19.52 0.72 -1.44
N ILE A 481 18.27 0.97 -1.81
CA ILE A 481 17.65 2.29 -1.92
C ILE A 481 16.48 2.49 -0.94
N SER A 482 16.38 1.65 0.08
CA SER A 482 15.25 1.64 1.00
C SER A 482 15.03 2.96 1.76
N ARG A 483 16.10 3.75 1.97
CA ARG A 483 16.02 5.10 2.58
C ARG A 483 16.50 6.22 1.65
N THR A 484 16.62 5.97 0.36
CA THR A 484 17.04 6.99 -0.60
C THR A 484 15.86 7.84 -1.01
N VAL A 485 15.97 9.16 -0.84
CA VAL A 485 15.00 10.13 -1.34
C VAL A 485 15.27 10.39 -2.82
N GLY A 486 14.20 10.43 -3.62
CA GLY A 486 14.25 10.64 -5.07
C GLY A 486 12.93 10.32 -5.75
N TRP A 487 12.86 10.39 -7.06
CA TRP A 487 11.72 9.94 -7.85
C TRP A 487 12.03 8.59 -8.50
N PHE A 488 11.52 7.52 -7.93
CA PHE A 488 11.76 6.14 -8.37
C PHE A 488 10.59 5.54 -9.15
N THR A 489 9.42 6.16 -9.13
CA THR A 489 8.18 5.66 -9.73
C THR A 489 8.42 5.01 -11.09
N ALA A 490 7.94 3.79 -11.25
CA ALA A 490 7.84 3.10 -12.54
C ALA A 490 6.42 3.30 -13.10
N GLN A 491 6.33 3.74 -14.36
CA GLN A 491 5.07 3.85 -15.09
C GLN A 491 5.07 2.89 -16.27
N TYR A 492 3.99 2.14 -16.43
CA TYR A 492 3.89 1.14 -17.50
C TYR A 492 2.43 0.87 -17.90
N PRO A 493 2.18 0.54 -19.18
CA PRO A 493 0.85 0.19 -19.64
C PRO A 493 0.48 -1.24 -19.25
N VAL A 494 -0.77 -1.44 -18.88
CA VAL A 494 -1.39 -2.76 -18.64
C VAL A 494 -2.66 -2.86 -19.42
N VAL A 495 -2.96 -4.05 -19.94
CA VAL A 495 -4.24 -4.36 -20.56
C VAL A 495 -4.96 -5.37 -19.66
N LEU A 496 -6.06 -4.93 -19.07
CA LEU A 496 -6.95 -5.82 -18.34
C LEU A 496 -7.88 -6.51 -19.33
N ASP A 497 -7.86 -7.83 -19.38
CA ASP A 497 -8.82 -8.63 -20.14
C ASP A 497 -10.00 -9.03 -19.23
N ILE A 498 -11.14 -8.41 -19.48
CA ILE A 498 -12.39 -8.62 -18.74
C ILE A 498 -13.42 -9.32 -19.66
N SER A 499 -12.97 -10.34 -20.39
CA SER A 499 -13.85 -11.09 -21.32
C SER A 499 -14.98 -11.79 -20.56
N ASP A 500 -14.68 -12.34 -19.40
CA ASP A 500 -15.69 -12.94 -18.53
C ASP A 500 -16.45 -11.87 -17.71
N ALA A 501 -17.59 -12.26 -17.16
CA ALA A 501 -18.40 -11.43 -16.26
C ALA A 501 -18.56 -12.06 -14.86
N ASP A 502 -18.11 -13.30 -14.68
CA ASP A 502 -18.09 -13.98 -13.37
C ASP A 502 -17.03 -13.38 -12.45
N ALA A 503 -17.40 -13.10 -11.21
CA ALA A 503 -16.51 -12.46 -10.23
C ALA A 503 -15.21 -13.26 -9.98
N SER A 504 -15.33 -14.60 -9.87
CA SER A 504 -14.17 -15.49 -9.66
C SER A 504 -13.24 -15.45 -10.87
N ALA A 505 -13.77 -15.55 -12.08
CA ALA A 505 -13.00 -15.51 -13.32
C ALA A 505 -12.28 -14.16 -13.48
N VAL A 506 -12.97 -13.05 -13.24
CA VAL A 506 -12.38 -11.70 -13.33
C VAL A 506 -11.24 -11.52 -12.33
N ILE A 507 -11.43 -11.88 -11.06
CA ILE A 507 -10.39 -11.76 -10.03
C ILE A 507 -9.16 -12.57 -10.42
N LYS A 508 -9.33 -13.84 -10.83
CA LYS A 508 -8.23 -14.72 -11.23
C LYS A 508 -7.50 -14.19 -12.46
N THR A 509 -8.23 -13.74 -13.48
CA THR A 509 -7.63 -13.19 -14.70
C THR A 509 -6.84 -11.93 -14.41
N VAL A 510 -7.38 -10.99 -13.63
CA VAL A 510 -6.68 -9.75 -13.28
C VAL A 510 -5.45 -10.05 -12.43
N LYS A 511 -5.56 -10.94 -11.43
CA LYS A 511 -4.42 -11.39 -10.64
C LYS A 511 -3.30 -11.93 -11.52
N GLU A 512 -3.60 -12.88 -12.41
CA GLU A 512 -2.60 -13.46 -13.30
C GLU A 512 -2.01 -12.44 -14.26
N ASN A 513 -2.81 -11.53 -14.80
CA ASN A 513 -2.31 -10.44 -15.65
C ASN A 513 -1.29 -9.56 -14.92
N LEU A 514 -1.53 -9.26 -13.64
CA LEU A 514 -0.62 -8.44 -12.85
C LEU A 514 0.64 -9.23 -12.42
N ARG A 515 0.55 -10.52 -12.13
CA ARG A 515 1.71 -11.37 -11.76
C ARG A 515 2.64 -11.62 -12.95
N ARG A 516 2.10 -11.65 -14.18
CA ARG A 516 2.90 -11.79 -15.41
C ARG A 516 3.71 -10.56 -15.79
N ILE A 517 3.51 -9.41 -15.14
CA ILE A 517 4.26 -8.18 -15.41
C ILE A 517 5.72 -8.36 -14.96
N PRO A 518 6.70 -8.36 -15.89
CA PRO A 518 8.10 -8.56 -15.52
C PRO A 518 8.59 -7.46 -14.58
N ASP A 519 9.30 -7.84 -13.53
CA ASP A 519 9.90 -6.92 -12.53
C ASP A 519 8.92 -5.82 -12.08
N LYS A 520 7.64 -6.17 -11.94
CA LYS A 520 6.56 -5.22 -11.57
C LYS A 520 6.58 -3.92 -12.40
N GLY A 521 6.98 -4.03 -13.67
CA GLY A 521 6.93 -2.95 -14.66
C GLY A 521 8.14 -2.01 -14.71
N VAL A 522 9.13 -2.16 -13.83
CA VAL A 522 10.33 -1.29 -13.82
C VAL A 522 11.08 -1.37 -15.15
N GLY A 523 11.16 -2.56 -15.74
CA GLY A 523 11.85 -2.82 -17.02
C GLY A 523 11.28 -2.03 -18.19
N TYR A 524 9.98 -1.70 -18.20
CA TYR A 524 9.36 -0.95 -19.30
C TYR A 524 10.02 0.41 -19.54
N GLY A 525 10.19 1.20 -18.48
CA GLY A 525 10.82 2.51 -18.58
C GLY A 525 12.29 2.42 -19.01
N ILE A 526 13.02 1.40 -18.51
CA ILE A 526 14.43 1.20 -18.86
C ILE A 526 14.56 0.85 -20.35
N LEU A 527 13.75 -0.10 -20.84
CA LEU A 527 13.71 -0.46 -22.26
C LEU A 527 13.37 0.76 -23.14
N ARG A 528 12.38 1.56 -22.74
CA ARG A 528 11.92 2.71 -23.52
C ARG A 528 12.92 3.84 -23.61
N TYR A 529 13.69 4.12 -22.55
CA TYR A 529 14.49 5.33 -22.44
C TYR A 529 16.00 5.09 -22.46
N PHE A 530 16.47 3.88 -22.18
CA PHE A 530 17.88 3.55 -22.17
C PHE A 530 18.30 2.59 -23.30
N THR A 531 17.32 1.98 -23.99
CA THR A 531 17.60 1.14 -25.16
C THR A 531 17.00 1.78 -26.42
N GLU A 532 17.50 1.40 -27.60
CA GLU A 532 16.94 1.86 -28.89
C GLU A 532 15.79 0.96 -29.39
N THR A 533 15.25 0.09 -28.55
CA THR A 533 14.18 -0.84 -28.91
C THR A 533 12.89 -0.07 -29.21
N ALA A 534 12.49 -0.06 -30.48
CA ALA A 534 11.28 0.63 -30.96
C ALA A 534 9.96 -0.03 -30.47
N GLU A 535 10.04 -1.19 -29.84
CA GLU A 535 8.93 -2.11 -29.57
C GLU A 535 8.03 -1.69 -28.41
N THR A 536 8.45 -0.71 -27.61
CA THR A 536 7.65 -0.18 -26.49
C THR A 536 6.69 0.95 -26.92
N LYS A 537 6.67 1.34 -28.21
CA LYS A 537 5.77 2.39 -28.73
C LYS A 537 4.47 1.75 -29.20
N GLY A 538 3.52 1.63 -28.30
CA GLY A 538 2.19 1.12 -28.57
C GLY A 538 1.09 2.14 -28.30
N PHE A 539 -0.08 1.67 -27.89
CA PHE A 539 -1.17 2.52 -27.48
C PHE A 539 -0.80 3.39 -26.25
N THR A 540 -1.40 4.56 -26.19
CA THR A 540 -1.28 5.42 -25.00
C THR A 540 -2.54 5.23 -24.15
N PRO A 541 -2.44 4.71 -22.93
CA PRO A 541 -3.61 4.57 -22.06
C PRO A 541 -4.30 5.91 -21.80
N GLU A 542 -5.62 5.93 -21.89
CA GLU A 542 -6.44 7.10 -21.51
C GLU A 542 -6.75 7.15 -20.03
N ILE A 543 -6.52 6.04 -19.32
CA ILE A 543 -6.78 5.87 -17.88
C ILE A 543 -5.44 5.69 -17.17
N SER A 544 -5.28 6.37 -16.02
CA SER A 544 -4.25 6.04 -15.03
C SER A 544 -4.88 5.55 -13.73
N PHE A 545 -4.20 4.64 -13.07
CA PHE A 545 -4.60 4.13 -11.75
C PHE A 545 -3.40 4.07 -10.82
N ASN A 546 -3.58 4.59 -9.61
CA ASN A 546 -2.58 4.53 -8.54
C ASN A 546 -3.25 4.26 -7.19
N TYR A 547 -2.71 3.35 -6.39
CA TYR A 547 -3.09 3.12 -5.01
C TYR A 547 -1.94 3.50 -4.08
N LEU A 548 -2.19 4.48 -3.21
CA LEU A 548 -1.17 5.12 -2.36
C LEU A 548 -1.01 4.46 -0.98
N GLY A 549 -1.79 3.41 -0.68
CA GLY A 549 -1.74 2.74 0.61
C GLY A 549 -2.35 3.55 1.76
N GLN A 550 -1.86 3.30 2.97
CA GLN A 550 -2.30 3.97 4.20
C GLN A 550 -1.32 5.10 4.55
N PHE A 551 -1.65 6.32 4.18
CA PHE A 551 -0.76 7.47 4.38
C PHE A 551 -1.00 8.22 5.71
N ASP A 552 -2.26 8.29 6.19
CA ASP A 552 -2.64 9.12 7.35
C ASP A 552 -2.01 8.67 8.67
N SER A 553 -1.88 7.36 8.88
CA SER A 553 -1.30 6.80 10.11
C SER A 553 0.20 7.08 10.23
N GLU A 554 0.86 7.29 9.10
CA GLU A 554 2.31 7.52 9.02
C GLU A 554 2.69 8.98 9.26
N VAL A 555 1.77 9.91 8.98
CA VAL A 555 1.98 11.36 9.15
C VAL A 555 1.67 11.83 10.57
N LYS A 556 0.84 11.08 11.31
CA LYS A 556 0.40 11.48 12.64
C LYS A 556 1.44 11.13 13.71
N THR A 557 1.90 12.14 14.42
CA THR A 557 2.82 12.02 15.57
C THR A 557 2.21 12.68 16.81
N ASP A 558 2.91 12.64 17.94
CA ASP A 558 2.52 13.38 19.14
C ASP A 558 2.59 14.90 18.97
N PHE A 559 3.29 15.40 17.94
CA PHE A 559 3.57 16.81 17.70
C PHE A 559 2.70 17.42 16.63
N PHE A 560 2.36 16.66 15.59
CA PHE A 560 1.58 17.13 14.46
C PHE A 560 0.71 16.03 13.84
N GLU A 561 -0.31 16.46 13.13
CA GLU A 561 -1.24 15.63 12.36
C GLU A 561 -1.45 16.24 10.97
N PRO A 562 -2.03 15.52 10.00
CA PRO A 562 -2.39 16.12 8.72
C PRO A 562 -3.32 17.31 8.88
N SER A 563 -3.05 18.39 8.16
CA SER A 563 -3.92 19.56 8.14
C SER A 563 -5.13 19.34 7.22
N ALA A 564 -6.26 19.97 7.55
CA ALA A 564 -7.47 19.97 6.73
C ALA A 564 -7.53 21.13 5.71
N PHE A 565 -6.52 22.01 5.67
CA PHE A 565 -6.47 23.12 4.73
C PHE A 565 -5.99 22.69 3.35
N ASP A 566 -6.38 23.48 2.34
CA ASP A 566 -6.00 23.27 0.94
C ASP A 566 -4.50 23.60 0.73
N MET A 567 -3.75 22.66 0.22
CA MET A 567 -2.29 22.78 -0.04
C MET A 567 -1.96 23.53 -1.33
N GLY A 568 -2.96 24.11 -2.00
CA GLY A 568 -2.80 24.73 -3.30
C GLY A 568 -2.65 23.72 -4.44
N ARG A 569 -2.55 24.24 -5.66
CA ARG A 569 -2.43 23.45 -6.87
C ARG A 569 -1.00 22.96 -7.01
N GLN A 570 -0.79 21.64 -6.98
CA GLN A 570 0.54 21.03 -7.05
C GLN A 570 1.14 21.01 -8.47
N VAL A 571 0.29 21.08 -9.50
CA VAL A 571 0.68 21.10 -10.91
C VAL A 571 0.17 22.38 -11.57
N SER A 572 0.95 22.95 -12.49
CA SER A 572 0.54 24.15 -13.23
C SER A 572 -0.80 23.94 -13.92
N GLY A 573 -1.74 24.86 -13.71
CA GLY A 573 -3.05 24.81 -14.33
C GLY A 573 -3.02 24.87 -15.86
N GLU A 574 -1.96 25.43 -16.44
CA GLU A 574 -1.77 25.55 -17.89
C GLU A 574 -1.07 24.32 -18.51
N SER A 575 -0.64 23.35 -17.69
CA SER A 575 -0.05 22.11 -18.18
C SER A 575 -1.12 21.18 -18.77
N GLU A 576 -0.69 20.34 -19.70
CA GLU A 576 -1.53 19.29 -20.27
C GLU A 576 -1.89 18.26 -19.18
N ALA A 577 -3.15 17.85 -19.11
CA ALA A 577 -3.60 16.71 -18.33
C ALA A 577 -3.37 15.43 -19.14
N LEU A 578 -2.51 14.54 -18.63
CA LEU A 578 -1.97 13.40 -19.38
C LEU A 578 -3.02 12.34 -19.71
N TYR A 579 -3.96 12.13 -18.80
CA TYR A 579 -4.98 11.08 -18.92
C TYR A 579 -6.37 11.72 -18.99
N ALA A 580 -7.28 11.03 -19.67
CA ALA A 580 -8.68 11.42 -19.71
C ALA A 580 -9.35 11.19 -18.34
N LEU A 581 -8.99 10.08 -17.70
CA LEU A 581 -9.39 9.73 -16.33
C LEU A 581 -8.16 9.33 -15.52
N SER A 582 -8.02 9.89 -14.31
CA SER A 582 -6.98 9.53 -13.37
C SER A 582 -7.59 9.08 -12.05
N PHE A 583 -7.39 7.81 -11.72
CA PHE A 583 -7.88 7.21 -10.48
C PHE A 583 -6.76 7.16 -9.45
N SER A 584 -7.03 7.73 -8.28
CA SER A 584 -6.10 7.69 -7.14
C SER A 584 -6.83 7.20 -5.89
N GLY A 585 -6.43 6.03 -5.38
CA GLY A 585 -6.99 5.39 -4.21
C GLY A 585 -6.08 5.52 -3.00
N MET A 586 -6.65 5.70 -1.80
CA MET A 586 -5.91 5.68 -0.55
C MET A 586 -6.81 5.29 0.63
N ILE A 587 -6.21 4.88 1.73
CA ILE A 587 -6.90 4.77 3.01
C ILE A 587 -6.74 6.09 3.78
N ARG A 588 -7.87 6.68 4.13
CA ARG A 588 -7.93 7.92 4.91
C ARG A 588 -8.90 7.78 6.07
N ASN A 589 -8.45 8.03 7.29
CA ASN A 589 -9.25 7.88 8.51
C ASN A 589 -9.95 6.49 8.62
N GLY A 590 -9.23 5.42 8.25
CA GLY A 590 -9.74 4.05 8.27
C GLY A 590 -10.79 3.74 7.19
N ARG A 591 -10.90 4.56 6.15
CA ARG A 591 -11.82 4.36 5.03
C ARG A 591 -11.07 4.44 3.69
N PHE A 592 -11.42 3.55 2.79
CA PHE A 592 -10.94 3.62 1.42
C PHE A 592 -11.64 4.76 0.69
N VAL A 593 -10.84 5.64 0.11
CA VAL A 593 -11.30 6.77 -0.72
C VAL A 593 -10.64 6.65 -2.08
N LEU A 594 -11.46 6.63 -3.14
CA LEU A 594 -11.01 6.71 -4.53
C LEU A 594 -11.43 8.06 -5.11
N SER A 595 -10.47 8.78 -5.67
CA SER A 595 -10.71 9.98 -6.46
C SER A 595 -10.57 9.66 -7.94
N CYS A 596 -11.54 10.03 -8.75
CA CYS A 596 -11.43 10.07 -10.19
C CYS A 596 -11.32 11.53 -10.65
N SER A 597 -10.16 11.92 -11.15
CA SER A 597 -9.96 13.21 -11.81
C SER A 597 -10.21 13.08 -13.31
N TYR A 598 -10.95 14.04 -13.87
CA TYR A 598 -11.39 14.04 -15.27
C TYR A 598 -11.38 15.45 -15.84
N ASN A 599 -11.32 15.58 -17.18
CA ASN A 599 -11.42 16.87 -17.84
C ASN A 599 -12.89 17.23 -18.12
N GLU A 600 -13.36 18.37 -17.59
CA GLU A 600 -14.75 18.85 -17.72
C GLU A 600 -15.16 19.19 -19.17
N LYS A 601 -14.18 19.28 -20.09
CA LYS A 601 -14.43 19.50 -21.52
C LYS A 601 -14.57 18.19 -22.31
N GLU A 602 -14.23 17.04 -21.70
CA GLU A 602 -14.39 15.71 -22.31
C GLU A 602 -15.57 14.95 -21.69
N PHE A 603 -15.82 15.15 -20.39
CA PHE A 603 -16.83 14.41 -19.65
C PHE A 603 -17.74 15.35 -18.85
N GLU A 604 -19.02 15.07 -18.87
CA GLU A 604 -19.98 15.67 -17.94
C GLU A 604 -19.78 15.08 -16.54
N ARG A 605 -19.95 15.90 -15.51
CA ARG A 605 -19.83 15.46 -14.12
C ARG A 605 -20.75 14.26 -13.82
N ALA A 606 -21.98 14.29 -14.33
CA ALA A 606 -22.95 13.21 -14.13
C ALA A 606 -22.49 11.88 -14.71
N THR A 607 -21.80 11.89 -15.86
CA THR A 607 -21.22 10.68 -16.47
C THR A 607 -20.17 10.06 -15.56
N VAL A 608 -19.26 10.90 -15.02
CA VAL A 608 -18.21 10.40 -14.12
C VAL A 608 -18.77 9.94 -12.77
N GLU A 609 -19.77 10.65 -12.22
CA GLU A 609 -20.46 10.24 -10.99
C GLU A 609 -21.15 8.88 -11.17
N GLU A 610 -21.79 8.62 -12.32
CA GLU A 610 -22.38 7.31 -12.64
C GLU A 610 -21.31 6.20 -12.66
N GLN A 611 -20.14 6.44 -13.29
CA GLN A 611 -19.08 5.44 -13.34
C GLN A 611 -18.45 5.20 -11.97
N MET A 612 -18.32 6.23 -11.13
CA MET A 612 -17.82 6.08 -9.78
C MET A 612 -18.77 5.31 -8.87
N GLU A 613 -20.09 5.48 -9.03
CA GLU A 613 -21.06 4.67 -8.30
C GLU A 613 -21.05 3.21 -8.78
N ARG A 614 -20.95 2.95 -10.08
CA ARG A 614 -20.77 1.59 -10.64
C ARG A 614 -19.49 0.94 -10.12
N PHE A 615 -18.39 1.69 -10.05
CA PHE A 615 -17.13 1.19 -9.46
C PHE A 615 -17.37 0.74 -8.02
N LYS A 616 -18.06 1.56 -7.23
CA LYS A 616 -18.39 1.22 -5.84
C LYS A 616 -19.27 -0.02 -5.74
N GLU A 617 -20.30 -0.13 -6.58
CA GLU A 617 -21.17 -1.30 -6.63
C GLU A 617 -20.38 -2.57 -6.99
N ASN A 618 -19.53 -2.52 -8.02
CA ASN A 618 -18.67 -3.62 -8.43
C ASN A 618 -17.69 -3.99 -7.33
N LEU A 619 -17.05 -3.01 -6.68
CA LEU A 619 -16.11 -3.27 -5.57
C LEU A 619 -16.81 -3.94 -4.38
N LEU A 620 -17.99 -3.45 -3.98
CA LEU A 620 -18.80 -4.06 -2.92
C LEU A 620 -19.29 -5.45 -3.30
N MET A 621 -19.59 -5.70 -4.57
CA MET A 621 -19.95 -7.02 -5.07
C MET A 621 -18.76 -7.99 -4.95
N LEU A 622 -17.55 -7.57 -5.35
CA LEU A 622 -16.33 -8.38 -5.23
C LEU A 622 -15.97 -8.62 -3.76
N ILE A 623 -16.07 -7.62 -2.89
CA ILE A 623 -15.84 -7.78 -1.44
C ILE A 623 -16.79 -8.84 -0.88
N ARG A 624 -18.09 -8.75 -1.18
CA ARG A 624 -19.07 -9.75 -0.72
C ARG A 624 -18.79 -11.13 -1.28
N HIS A 625 -18.50 -11.23 -2.57
CA HIS A 625 -18.13 -12.49 -3.19
C HIS A 625 -16.95 -13.16 -2.48
N CYS A 626 -15.88 -12.44 -2.22
CA CYS A 626 -14.71 -12.97 -1.53
C CYS A 626 -14.99 -13.32 -0.06
N THR A 627 -15.72 -12.45 0.67
CA THR A 627 -16.02 -12.70 2.09
C THR A 627 -17.04 -13.79 2.33
N GLU A 628 -17.86 -14.13 1.34
CA GLU A 628 -18.85 -15.21 1.39
C GLU A 628 -18.32 -16.54 0.84
N LYS A 629 -17.18 -16.51 0.16
CA LYS A 629 -16.56 -17.71 -0.43
C LYS A 629 -15.82 -18.49 0.65
N GLU A 630 -16.16 -19.77 0.75
CA GLU A 630 -15.60 -20.67 1.78
C GLU A 630 -14.36 -21.41 1.29
N ASP A 631 -14.31 -21.74 0.00
CA ASP A 631 -13.22 -22.50 -0.60
C ASP A 631 -12.13 -21.60 -1.16
N LYS A 632 -10.87 -21.98 -0.99
CA LYS A 632 -9.74 -21.33 -1.67
C LYS A 632 -9.66 -21.86 -3.10
N GLU A 633 -9.49 -20.93 -4.03
CA GLU A 633 -9.15 -21.24 -5.42
C GLU A 633 -7.74 -20.75 -5.70
N PHE A 634 -6.95 -21.60 -6.31
CA PHE A 634 -5.57 -21.29 -6.67
C PHE A 634 -5.50 -20.87 -8.14
N THR A 635 -4.49 -20.10 -8.47
CA THR A 635 -4.14 -19.69 -9.82
C THR A 635 -2.68 -20.10 -10.11
N PRO A 636 -2.22 -20.15 -11.37
CA PRO A 636 -0.87 -20.57 -11.72
C PRO A 636 0.24 -19.87 -10.91
N SER A 637 0.09 -18.59 -10.65
CA SER A 637 1.06 -17.79 -9.89
C SER A 637 1.18 -18.19 -8.40
N ASP A 638 0.25 -18.97 -7.86
CA ASP A 638 0.34 -19.50 -6.48
C ASP A 638 1.28 -20.71 -6.39
N PHE A 639 1.75 -21.23 -7.52
CA PHE A 639 2.66 -22.38 -7.62
C PHE A 639 3.98 -21.94 -8.26
N SER A 640 5.08 -22.60 -7.90
CA SER A 640 6.42 -22.28 -8.44
C SER A 640 6.62 -22.67 -9.92
N ALA A 641 5.57 -23.01 -10.66
CA ALA A 641 5.59 -23.43 -12.05
C ALA A 641 5.25 -22.23 -12.96
N GLU A 642 6.27 -21.52 -13.42
CA GLU A 642 6.14 -20.31 -14.24
C GLU A 642 5.46 -20.51 -15.61
N ASP A 643 5.34 -21.76 -16.10
CA ASP A 643 4.82 -22.11 -17.44
C ASP A 643 3.39 -22.71 -17.43
N LEU A 644 2.70 -22.75 -16.29
CA LEU A 644 1.36 -23.34 -16.18
C LEU A 644 0.27 -22.35 -16.64
N GLU A 645 -0.59 -22.79 -17.58
CA GLU A 645 -1.76 -22.00 -17.94
C GLU A 645 -3.00 -22.37 -17.10
N MET A 646 -3.98 -21.44 -16.98
CA MET A 646 -5.20 -21.63 -16.18
C MET A 646 -5.98 -22.89 -16.58
N ASP A 647 -6.04 -23.20 -17.88
CA ASP A 647 -6.77 -24.37 -18.42
C ASP A 647 -6.05 -25.68 -18.06
N GLU A 648 -4.71 -25.70 -18.12
CA GLU A 648 -3.90 -26.85 -17.75
C GLU A 648 -4.01 -27.19 -16.25
N MET A 649 -4.16 -26.15 -15.42
CA MET A 649 -4.33 -26.32 -13.99
C MET A 649 -5.71 -26.93 -13.66
N GLY A 650 -6.76 -26.54 -14.39
CA GLY A 650 -8.09 -27.17 -14.31
C GLY A 650 -8.02 -28.67 -14.57
N ASP A 651 -7.34 -29.06 -15.64
CA ASP A 651 -7.14 -30.49 -16.03
C ASP A 651 -6.36 -31.27 -14.96
N ILE A 652 -5.36 -30.63 -14.31
CA ILE A 652 -4.57 -31.27 -13.23
C ILE A 652 -5.44 -31.49 -11.99
N PHE A 653 -6.25 -30.51 -11.59
CA PHE A 653 -7.15 -30.65 -10.43
C PHE A 653 -8.25 -31.69 -10.69
N ASP A 654 -8.82 -31.73 -11.89
CA ASP A 654 -9.82 -32.74 -12.29
C ASP A 654 -9.20 -34.14 -12.26
N MET A 655 -7.96 -34.31 -12.74
CA MET A 655 -7.22 -35.57 -12.64
C MET A 655 -6.91 -36.01 -11.21
N LEU A 656 -6.59 -35.06 -10.31
CA LEU A 656 -6.34 -35.34 -8.90
C LEU A 656 -7.63 -35.73 -8.18
N GLU A 657 -8.76 -35.05 -8.47
CA GLU A 657 -10.06 -35.43 -7.92
C GLU A 657 -10.55 -36.82 -8.41
N GLU A 658 -10.30 -37.14 -9.69
CA GLU A 658 -10.62 -38.48 -10.21
C GLU A 658 -9.78 -39.60 -9.58
N ASN A 659 -8.52 -39.35 -9.22
CA ASN A 659 -7.65 -40.30 -8.58
C ASN A 659 -7.88 -40.45 -7.05
N LEU A 660 -8.56 -39.48 -6.43
CA LEU A 660 -8.93 -39.54 -5.01
C LEU A 660 -10.32 -40.13 -4.76
N LYS A 661 -11.11 -40.34 -5.81
CA LYS A 661 -12.41 -41.09 -5.79
C LYS A 661 -12.19 -42.55 -6.08
#